data_3a2c738ac509a1e7df9401845fb024ea
#
_entry.id   3a2c738ac509a1e7df9401845fb024ea
#
_cell.length_a   1.000
_cell.length_b   1.000
_cell.length_c   1.000
_cell.angle_alpha   90.00
_cell.angle_beta   90.00
_cell.angle_gamma   90.00
#
_symmetry.space_group_name_H-M   'P 1'
#
loop_
_entity.id
_entity.type
_entity.pdbx_description
1 polymer ?
#
loop_
_entity_poly.entity_id
_entity_poly.type
_entity_poly.pdbx_seq_one_letter_code
_entity_poly.pdbx_strand_id
1 'polypeptide(L)'
;NELENQATALCLELQHTGELPKDYVGSNFSTEEVRAALLARNPLLLGFGDLYSRSAAGNTPLARCFAPGPRFGGKTKQIASELRKIQTQHDGAVIVTRQAARMQELLRDHDMAAAVQSDLERPPGPGVTLIQGILGEGFVIKDVPGLASGDQGANGSNGRRGSNGAHTENNVHLFTDAELFGWSRPQARSRPQHHSRVAPELFFADVKVGDFVVHIEHGIGQFDGLTRIQVGGVDREYLQVNYARGDKLYVPVHQADRLSRYVGAGERVPPISRLGTADWALTKERARKAIADIADDLLKLYAERELVQGHVYSPDGPWQDEMEAAFPYEETDDQLHAIEAVKRDMESERPMDRLICGDVGYGKTEVAIRAAFKAMMDGKQIAMLVPTTVLALQHYRTLSRRLAKFPVRVEMMSRFRTHAQQKQIMEGLRNGTVDMVVGTHRLLAQDLEFKDLGMVIIDEEQRFGVGQKEKLKILRNKVDVLTLSATPIPRTLHMSLSGLRDMSTINTPPRERQPIHTVLSEWDDTLLRQAIQRELNRDGQVFIVTDKVRGIQALADRVRHLVPEASVVVGHGQMHETELEEVMMRFSDGEFDVLVATTIIENGLDIQNANTIIINRAEHFGLAQLYQLRGRVGRSAQRGYCYLLHEKNSPLSYDAQRRLSAIIESSEELGAGFRIAMRDLEIRGAGELLGAKQHGHIDSIGFDLYTRLVAQAVNDARKRKERFDQAVKQNGEGEEGAADADGSVTSLADAAPALQVAEQAAVALAEDAAPAAAQATAPARDDLDTPFDMEDPLAAPVTLDLPIDARIPIAYVEDEGLRLQLYRRIAAMTHVDGLEEMRRELIDRFGADAETGGVPEEVDNLFYQIRVKTLAARAGVERIGRDLEQIVLYGDALENMDRRSLERRLRMALGKLSDENGRFVPEESARVGRRAIYLPIDDDGRWQKALLRTLEIMAVG
;
A
#
# COMPACT_ATOMS: atom_id res chain seq x y z
N ASN A 1 14.76 -26.07 -14.63
CA ASN A 1 13.76 -27.11 -15.00
C ASN A 1 12.32 -26.66 -14.72
N GLU A 2 12.06 -26.00 -13.57
CA GLU A 2 10.70 -25.56 -13.21
C GLU A 2 10.20 -24.44 -14.13
N LEU A 3 11.01 -23.41 -14.39
CA LEU A 3 10.73 -22.33 -15.33
C LEU A 3 10.57 -22.86 -16.78
N GLU A 4 11.39 -23.81 -17.18
CA GLU A 4 11.30 -24.44 -18.48
C GLU A 4 9.99 -25.23 -18.65
N ASN A 5 9.59 -25.98 -17.61
CA ASN A 5 8.32 -26.69 -17.61
C ASN A 5 7.11 -25.75 -17.64
N GLN A 6 7.17 -24.63 -16.90
CA GLN A 6 6.12 -23.62 -16.91
C GLN A 6 6.00 -22.92 -18.26
N ALA A 7 7.13 -22.54 -18.86
CA ALA A 7 7.16 -21.91 -20.17
C ALA A 7 6.61 -22.85 -21.26
N THR A 8 7.01 -24.13 -21.22
CA THR A 8 6.52 -25.13 -22.15
C THR A 8 5.02 -25.38 -21.98
N ALA A 9 4.54 -25.49 -20.75
CA ALA A 9 3.12 -25.67 -20.46
C ALA A 9 2.29 -24.47 -20.96
N LEU A 10 2.78 -23.25 -20.75
CA LEU A 10 2.12 -22.03 -21.22
C LEU A 10 2.08 -21.96 -22.76
N CYS A 11 3.19 -22.27 -23.43
CA CYS A 11 3.21 -22.31 -24.89
C CYS A 11 2.21 -23.33 -25.48
N LEU A 12 2.12 -24.52 -24.88
CA LEU A 12 1.16 -25.54 -25.29
C LEU A 12 -0.29 -25.09 -25.06
N GLU A 13 -0.56 -24.42 -23.97
CA GLU A 13 -1.89 -23.87 -23.66
C GLU A 13 -2.30 -22.80 -24.67
N LEU A 14 -1.42 -21.85 -24.98
CA LEU A 14 -1.65 -20.78 -25.96
C LEU A 14 -1.77 -21.30 -27.40
N GLN A 15 -1.09 -22.39 -27.74
CA GLN A 15 -1.28 -23.08 -29.00
C GLN A 15 -2.63 -23.81 -29.07
N HIS A 16 -3.09 -24.37 -27.97
CA HIS A 16 -4.40 -25.02 -27.85
C HIS A 16 -5.57 -24.04 -27.92
N THR A 17 -5.43 -22.86 -27.33
CA THR A 17 -6.45 -21.79 -27.40
C THR A 17 -6.45 -21.06 -28.75
N GLY A 18 -5.43 -21.27 -29.58
CA GLY A 18 -5.28 -20.60 -30.88
C GLY A 18 -4.69 -19.18 -30.77
N GLU A 19 -4.19 -18.79 -29.64
CA GLU A 19 -3.52 -17.51 -29.39
C GLU A 19 -2.08 -17.52 -29.93
N LEU A 20 -1.47 -18.70 -30.02
CA LEU A 20 -0.20 -18.91 -30.74
C LEU A 20 -0.35 -19.86 -31.90
N PRO A 21 0.42 -19.66 -33.01
CA PRO A 21 0.48 -20.61 -34.11
C PRO A 21 0.93 -21.99 -33.64
N LYS A 22 0.41 -23.06 -34.25
CA LYS A 22 0.76 -24.44 -33.89
C LYS A 22 2.24 -24.81 -34.14
N ASP A 23 2.89 -24.05 -34.99
CA ASP A 23 4.30 -24.16 -35.34
C ASP A 23 5.20 -23.15 -34.62
N TYR A 24 4.67 -22.47 -33.64
CA TYR A 24 5.44 -21.52 -32.81
C TYR A 24 6.56 -22.26 -32.08
N VAL A 25 7.79 -21.89 -32.36
CA VAL A 25 8.97 -22.35 -31.64
C VAL A 25 9.16 -21.44 -30.42
N GLY A 26 9.12 -22.03 -29.25
CA GLY A 26 9.27 -21.27 -27.99
C GLY A 26 10.51 -20.38 -28.00
N SER A 27 10.38 -19.16 -27.52
CA SER A 27 11.48 -18.18 -27.45
C SER A 27 12.51 -18.50 -26.34
N ASN A 28 12.29 -19.54 -25.55
CA ASN A 28 13.12 -19.89 -24.42
C ASN A 28 14.17 -20.94 -24.80
N PHE A 29 15.39 -20.75 -24.34
CA PHE A 29 16.44 -21.76 -24.46
C PHE A 29 16.18 -22.86 -23.42
N SER A 30 16.36 -24.10 -23.82
CA SER A 30 16.32 -25.25 -22.90
C SER A 30 17.49 -25.19 -21.91
N THR A 31 17.32 -25.80 -20.74
CA THR A 31 18.39 -25.93 -19.76
C THR A 31 19.64 -26.61 -20.36
N GLU A 32 19.44 -27.54 -21.30
CA GLU A 32 20.54 -28.28 -21.98
C GLU A 32 21.28 -27.37 -22.98
N GLU A 33 20.59 -26.52 -23.72
CA GLU A 33 21.21 -25.56 -24.65
C GLU A 33 22.03 -24.52 -23.91
N VAL A 34 21.48 -23.94 -22.86
CA VAL A 34 22.19 -22.99 -21.98
C VAL A 34 23.43 -23.64 -21.34
N ARG A 35 23.30 -24.88 -20.88
CA ARG A 35 24.39 -25.66 -20.31
C ARG A 35 25.48 -25.92 -21.34
N ALA A 36 25.11 -26.35 -22.53
CA ALA A 36 26.06 -26.60 -23.65
C ALA A 36 26.82 -25.32 -24.06
N ALA A 37 26.12 -24.20 -24.15
CA ALA A 37 26.70 -22.90 -24.44
C ALA A 37 27.68 -22.40 -23.37
N LEU A 38 27.36 -22.64 -22.09
CA LEU A 38 28.24 -22.31 -20.96
C LEU A 38 29.49 -23.19 -20.96
N LEU A 39 29.33 -24.50 -21.12
CA LEU A 39 30.46 -25.46 -21.14
C LEU A 39 31.41 -25.21 -22.31
N ALA A 40 30.90 -24.78 -23.48
CA ALA A 40 31.71 -24.43 -24.66
C ALA A 40 32.66 -23.24 -24.40
N ARG A 41 32.38 -22.41 -23.39
CA ARG A 41 33.19 -21.23 -23.00
C ARG A 41 34.16 -21.49 -21.86
N ASN A 42 34.33 -22.73 -21.40
CA ASN A 42 35.18 -23.12 -20.29
C ASN A 42 34.98 -22.24 -19.06
N PRO A 43 33.78 -22.16 -18.52
CA PRO A 43 33.46 -21.25 -17.40
C PRO A 43 34.18 -21.69 -16.11
N LEU A 44 34.58 -20.73 -15.29
CA LEU A 44 35.00 -21.01 -13.91
C LEU A 44 33.78 -21.31 -13.07
N LEU A 45 33.63 -22.54 -12.60
CA LEU A 45 32.50 -22.98 -11.80
C LEU A 45 32.79 -22.76 -10.31
N LEU A 46 32.06 -21.86 -9.66
CA LEU A 46 32.23 -21.48 -8.23
C LEU A 46 31.08 -21.99 -7.35
N GLY A 47 30.08 -22.71 -7.90
CA GLY A 47 28.90 -23.15 -7.16
C GLY A 47 28.91 -24.64 -6.80
N PHE A 48 28.09 -25.02 -5.82
CA PHE A 48 27.87 -26.39 -5.33
C PHE A 48 26.61 -27.07 -5.91
N GLY A 49 26.10 -26.62 -7.05
CA GLY A 49 24.89 -27.16 -7.63
C GLY A 49 25.08 -28.50 -8.32
N ASP A 50 24.06 -29.39 -8.28
CA ASP A 50 24.02 -30.70 -8.96
C ASP A 50 24.12 -30.62 -10.50
N LEU A 51 23.90 -29.46 -11.06
CA LEU A 51 23.99 -29.20 -12.51
C LEU A 51 25.34 -29.56 -13.13
N TYR A 52 26.40 -29.63 -12.30
CA TYR A 52 27.77 -29.81 -12.77
C TYR A 52 28.44 -31.09 -12.24
N SER A 53 27.75 -31.87 -11.42
CA SER A 53 28.36 -32.96 -10.64
C SER A 53 28.80 -34.18 -11.42
N ARG A 54 28.35 -34.40 -12.65
CA ARG A 54 28.56 -35.69 -13.32
C ARG A 54 29.58 -35.76 -14.46
N SER A 55 30.05 -34.65 -15.03
CA SER A 55 30.99 -34.80 -16.18
C SER A 55 32.20 -33.85 -16.22
N ALA A 56 32.18 -32.71 -15.54
CA ALA A 56 33.27 -31.74 -15.58
C ALA A 56 33.96 -31.50 -14.23
N ALA A 57 33.28 -31.74 -13.10
CA ALA A 57 33.77 -31.44 -11.76
C ALA A 57 34.90 -32.36 -11.27
N GLY A 58 35.16 -33.49 -11.93
CA GLY A 58 36.15 -34.46 -11.48
C GLY A 58 37.60 -34.03 -11.67
N ASN A 59 37.92 -33.03 -12.48
CA ASN A 59 39.28 -32.71 -12.90
C ASN A 59 39.76 -31.26 -12.66
N THR A 60 38.93 -30.36 -12.14
CA THR A 60 39.39 -28.99 -11.83
C THR A 60 40.00 -28.94 -10.45
N PRO A 61 41.24 -28.42 -10.29
CA PRO A 61 41.93 -28.31 -8.98
C PRO A 61 41.10 -27.54 -7.95
N LEU A 62 40.41 -26.49 -8.37
CA LEU A 62 39.58 -25.65 -7.50
C LEU A 62 38.35 -26.38 -6.93
N ALA A 63 37.66 -27.23 -7.73
CA ALA A 63 36.51 -27.97 -7.23
C ALA A 63 36.87 -29.01 -6.13
N ARG A 64 38.11 -29.42 -6.04
CA ARG A 64 38.60 -30.32 -4.97
C ARG A 64 38.86 -29.57 -3.66
N CYS A 65 39.14 -28.27 -3.73
CA CYS A 65 39.49 -27.46 -2.56
C CYS A 65 38.25 -26.92 -1.83
N PHE A 66 37.05 -26.93 -2.47
CA PHE A 66 35.86 -26.37 -1.87
C PHE A 66 34.81 -27.46 -1.61
N ALA A 67 34.18 -27.39 -0.45
CA ALA A 67 33.04 -28.23 -0.07
C ALA A 67 31.94 -27.38 0.59
N PRO A 68 30.64 -27.76 0.46
CA PRO A 68 29.57 -27.08 1.18
C PRO A 68 29.74 -27.27 2.68
N GLY A 69 29.48 -26.21 3.45
CA GLY A 69 29.47 -26.25 4.91
C GLY A 69 28.18 -26.90 5.45
N PRO A 70 28.22 -27.42 6.67
CA PRO A 70 27.03 -27.94 7.34
C PRO A 70 26.06 -26.78 7.68
N ARG A 71 24.72 -27.05 7.57
CA ARG A 71 23.68 -26.08 7.93
C ARG A 71 23.03 -26.46 9.25
N PHE A 72 22.92 -25.51 10.18
CA PHE A 72 22.50 -25.76 11.57
C PHE A 72 21.08 -25.28 11.90
N GLY A 73 20.50 -24.39 11.08
CA GLY A 73 19.12 -23.93 11.24
C GLY A 73 18.82 -23.27 12.61
N GLY A 74 19.77 -22.54 13.19
CA GLY A 74 19.60 -21.81 14.46
C GLY A 74 19.77 -22.67 15.73
N LYS A 75 20.18 -23.94 15.63
CA LYS A 75 20.35 -24.81 16.78
C LYS A 75 21.70 -24.55 17.46
N THR A 76 21.75 -23.62 18.41
CA THR A 76 22.98 -23.16 19.08
C THR A 76 23.83 -24.28 19.69
N LYS A 77 23.22 -25.29 20.30
CA LYS A 77 23.95 -26.46 20.83
C LYS A 77 24.66 -27.26 19.75
N GLN A 78 24.07 -27.39 18.55
CA GLN A 78 24.70 -28.11 17.44
C GLN A 78 25.85 -27.29 16.85
N ILE A 79 25.69 -25.96 16.74
CA ILE A 79 26.73 -25.02 16.31
C ILE A 79 27.96 -25.13 17.23
N ALA A 80 27.74 -25.02 18.55
CA ALA A 80 28.83 -25.16 19.52
C ALA A 80 29.53 -26.55 19.50
N SER A 81 28.75 -27.61 19.30
CA SER A 81 29.33 -28.98 19.19
C SER A 81 30.20 -29.11 17.94
N GLU A 82 29.76 -28.55 16.79
CA GLU A 82 30.53 -28.67 15.56
C GLU A 82 31.79 -27.79 15.58
N LEU A 83 31.69 -26.57 16.10
CA LEU A 83 32.85 -25.71 16.29
C LEU A 83 33.90 -26.31 17.24
N ARG A 84 33.50 -27.06 18.29
CA ARG A 84 34.42 -27.83 19.13
C ARG A 84 35.11 -28.94 18.38
N LYS A 85 34.39 -29.65 17.50
CA LYS A 85 35.02 -30.67 16.65
C LYS A 85 36.09 -30.07 15.74
N ILE A 86 35.76 -28.97 15.05
CA ILE A 86 36.67 -28.24 14.19
C ILE A 86 37.94 -27.82 14.97
N GLN A 87 37.73 -27.31 16.18
CA GLN A 87 38.83 -26.91 17.06
C GLN A 87 39.69 -28.09 17.50
N THR A 88 39.05 -29.26 17.80
CA THR A 88 39.80 -30.48 18.19
C THR A 88 40.55 -31.11 17.00
N GLN A 89 40.11 -30.87 15.77
CA GLN A 89 40.75 -31.29 14.54
C GLN A 89 41.91 -30.36 14.11
N HIS A 90 42.15 -29.28 14.86
CA HIS A 90 43.12 -28.21 14.54
C HIS A 90 42.76 -27.43 13.23
N ASP A 91 41.53 -27.52 12.79
CA ASP A 91 41.02 -26.72 11.68
C ASP A 91 40.67 -25.31 12.09
N GLY A 92 40.69 -24.35 11.13
CA GLY A 92 40.23 -22.98 11.35
C GLY A 92 38.74 -22.81 11.06
N ALA A 93 38.04 -22.07 11.92
CA ALA A 93 36.68 -21.64 11.67
C ALA A 93 36.57 -20.12 11.61
N VAL A 94 36.06 -19.61 10.51
CA VAL A 94 35.77 -18.17 10.34
C VAL A 94 34.26 -18.01 10.26
N ILE A 95 33.69 -17.19 11.12
CA ILE A 95 32.27 -16.88 11.14
C ILE A 95 32.11 -15.43 10.74
N VAL A 96 31.49 -15.20 9.58
CA VAL A 96 31.13 -13.86 9.10
C VAL A 96 29.66 -13.60 9.42
N THR A 97 29.39 -12.69 10.33
CA THR A 97 28.05 -12.38 10.79
C THR A 97 27.87 -10.89 11.05
N ARG A 98 26.64 -10.41 10.87
CA ARG A 98 26.28 -9.02 11.24
C ARG A 98 26.30 -8.80 12.76
N GLN A 99 26.26 -9.86 13.54
CA GLN A 99 26.14 -9.80 15.01
C GLN A 99 27.32 -10.47 15.70
N ALA A 100 28.54 -10.10 15.30
CA ALA A 100 29.75 -10.71 15.83
C ALA A 100 29.85 -10.63 17.37
N ALA A 101 29.42 -9.52 17.97
CA ALA A 101 29.42 -9.36 19.43
C ALA A 101 28.47 -10.36 20.12
N ARG A 102 27.26 -10.56 19.57
CA ARG A 102 26.29 -11.50 20.11
C ARG A 102 26.71 -12.95 19.90
N MET A 103 27.29 -13.26 18.74
CA MET A 103 27.87 -14.57 18.50
C MET A 103 28.99 -14.88 19.49
N GLN A 104 29.79 -13.88 19.85
CA GLN A 104 30.81 -14.00 20.87
C GLN A 104 30.22 -14.34 22.26
N GLU A 105 29.11 -13.71 22.65
CA GLU A 105 28.38 -14.05 23.89
C GLU A 105 27.84 -15.47 23.87
N LEU A 106 27.17 -15.87 22.78
CA LEU A 106 26.65 -17.22 22.61
C LEU A 106 27.77 -18.29 22.68
N LEU A 107 28.93 -18.02 22.10
CA LEU A 107 30.06 -18.94 22.17
C LEU A 107 30.65 -18.98 23.58
N ARG A 108 30.67 -17.86 24.29
CA ARG A 108 31.11 -17.78 25.70
C ARG A 108 30.19 -18.54 26.63
N ASP A 109 28.87 -18.52 26.43
CA ASP A 109 27.87 -19.34 27.17
C ASP A 109 28.10 -20.85 26.99
N HIS A 110 28.82 -21.22 25.95
CA HIS A 110 29.23 -22.58 25.66
C HIS A 110 30.74 -22.85 25.94
N ASP A 111 31.41 -22.06 26.80
CA ASP A 111 32.82 -22.16 27.14
C ASP A 111 33.78 -22.13 25.94
N MET A 112 33.42 -21.35 24.90
CA MET A 112 34.28 -21.16 23.72
C MET A 112 34.72 -19.72 23.60
N ALA A 113 36.04 -19.53 23.49
CA ALA A 113 36.62 -18.22 23.23
C ALA A 113 36.72 -17.97 21.71
N ALA A 114 36.17 -16.86 21.23
CA ALA A 114 36.29 -16.42 19.86
C ALA A 114 36.71 -14.95 19.82
N ALA A 115 37.66 -14.62 18.97
CA ALA A 115 38.14 -13.26 18.80
C ALA A 115 37.33 -12.57 17.70
N VAL A 116 36.80 -11.38 17.97
CA VAL A 116 36.16 -10.53 16.96
C VAL A 116 37.23 -9.72 16.27
N GLN A 117 37.33 -9.81 14.95
CA GLN A 117 38.28 -9.06 14.11
C GLN A 117 37.50 -8.24 13.08
N SER A 118 38.02 -7.11 12.71
CA SER A 118 37.46 -6.26 11.68
C SER A 118 37.78 -6.76 10.26
N ASP A 119 38.95 -7.44 10.12
CA ASP A 119 39.45 -7.91 8.82
C ASP A 119 40.35 -9.14 8.98
N LEU A 120 40.56 -9.89 7.92
CA LEU A 120 41.43 -11.05 7.84
C LEU A 120 42.71 -10.67 7.07
N GLU A 121 43.68 -10.14 7.78
CA GLU A 121 45.01 -9.82 7.19
C GLU A 121 45.86 -11.07 6.96
N ARG A 122 45.59 -12.17 7.65
CA ARG A 122 46.38 -13.43 7.61
C ARG A 122 45.41 -14.62 7.57
N PRO A 123 45.83 -15.79 7.00
CA PRO A 123 45.05 -17.01 7.09
C PRO A 123 44.65 -17.31 8.54
N PRO A 124 43.34 -17.70 8.77
CA PRO A 124 42.90 -17.99 10.13
C PRO A 124 43.64 -19.17 10.72
N GLY A 125 44.20 -19.00 11.92
CA GLY A 125 44.79 -20.10 12.68
C GLY A 125 43.76 -21.11 13.20
N PRO A 126 44.24 -22.19 13.85
CA PRO A 126 43.31 -23.15 14.48
C PRO A 126 42.49 -22.45 15.58
N GLY A 127 41.16 -22.53 15.47
CA GLY A 127 40.24 -21.89 16.40
C GLY A 127 39.07 -21.20 15.70
N VAL A 128 38.30 -20.38 16.45
CA VAL A 128 37.13 -19.66 15.93
C VAL A 128 37.46 -18.16 15.88
N THR A 129 37.31 -17.61 14.68
CA THR A 129 37.47 -16.16 14.42
C THR A 129 36.12 -15.60 13.99
N LEU A 130 35.67 -14.50 14.60
CA LEU A 130 34.46 -13.80 14.27
C LEU A 130 34.80 -12.54 13.48
N ILE A 131 34.10 -12.34 12.37
CA ILE A 131 34.22 -11.13 11.54
C ILE A 131 32.87 -10.44 11.47
N GLN A 132 32.87 -9.14 11.75
CA GLN A 132 31.70 -8.30 11.57
C GLN A 132 31.53 -8.00 10.07
N GLY A 133 30.53 -8.63 9.42
CA GLY A 133 30.33 -8.46 7.98
C GLY A 133 29.15 -9.24 7.41
N ILE A 134 29.04 -9.17 6.08
CA ILE A 134 27.98 -9.86 5.32
C ILE A 134 28.63 -10.70 4.23
N LEU A 135 28.35 -12.00 4.25
CA LEU A 135 28.71 -12.90 3.17
C LEU A 135 27.50 -13.80 2.87
N GLY A 136 27.30 -14.14 1.60
CA GLY A 136 26.10 -14.82 1.16
C GLY A 136 25.95 -16.26 1.61
N GLU A 137 26.98 -17.05 1.36
CA GLU A 137 27.04 -18.46 1.72
C GLU A 137 28.44 -18.81 2.19
N GLY A 138 28.49 -19.73 3.16
CA GLY A 138 29.73 -20.29 3.66
C GLY A 138 30.16 -21.53 2.87
N PHE A 139 31.43 -21.91 3.05
CA PHE A 139 32.02 -23.08 2.43
C PHE A 139 33.21 -23.59 3.25
N VAL A 140 33.64 -24.78 2.95
CA VAL A 140 34.85 -25.38 3.56
C VAL A 140 35.95 -25.42 2.51
N ILE A 141 37.11 -24.80 2.81
CA ILE A 141 38.34 -24.94 2.01
C ILE A 141 39.15 -26.10 2.59
N LYS A 142 39.38 -27.10 1.75
CA LYS A 142 40.18 -28.26 2.08
C LYS A 142 41.64 -28.05 1.69
N ASP A 143 42.55 -28.59 2.50
CA ASP A 143 43.99 -28.58 2.18
C ASP A 143 44.58 -27.19 1.88
N VAL A 144 44.46 -26.26 2.82
CA VAL A 144 45.05 -24.91 2.63
C VAL A 144 46.54 -24.95 2.85
N PRO A 145 47.40 -24.74 1.82
CA PRO A 145 48.84 -24.71 1.98
C PRO A 145 49.24 -23.52 2.82
N GLY A 146 49.93 -23.73 3.94
CA GLY A 146 50.50 -22.66 4.77
C GLY A 146 49.85 -22.50 6.15
N LEU A 147 48.83 -23.28 6.52
CA LEU A 147 48.25 -23.30 7.88
C LEU A 147 49.10 -24.14 8.87
N ALA A 148 50.12 -24.85 8.38
CA ALA A 148 50.99 -25.61 9.24
C ALA A 148 51.97 -24.71 9.97
N SER A 149 51.78 -24.66 11.29
CA SER A 149 52.74 -24.19 12.32
C SER A 149 53.11 -22.74 12.38
N GLY A 150 52.58 -22.10 13.40
CA GLY A 150 53.17 -20.90 13.99
C GLY A 150 54.66 -21.13 14.35
N ASP A 151 55.41 -20.13 14.02
CA ASP A 151 56.79 -19.86 14.33
C ASP A 151 57.27 -20.48 15.64
N GLN A 152 58.01 -21.61 15.57
CA GLN A 152 58.95 -21.96 16.60
C GLN A 152 60.32 -21.81 16.01
N GLY A 153 61.09 -20.90 16.68
CA GLY A 153 62.41 -20.41 16.37
C GLY A 153 63.33 -21.44 15.78
N ALA A 154 64.13 -20.92 14.83
CA ALA A 154 65.34 -21.52 14.34
C ALA A 154 66.31 -21.90 15.49
N ASN A 155 66.49 -23.20 15.70
CA ASN A 155 67.79 -23.66 16.10
C ASN A 155 68.02 -25.14 15.74
N GLY A 156 69.07 -25.37 15.04
CA GLY A 156 69.39 -26.58 14.31
C GLY A 156 69.52 -27.85 15.10
N SER A 157 69.33 -28.94 14.41
CA SER A 157 70.29 -29.99 14.26
C SER A 157 69.67 -31.21 13.58
N ASN A 158 70.44 -31.82 12.72
CA ASN A 158 70.26 -33.07 11.99
C ASN A 158 69.60 -34.19 12.76
N GLY A 159 68.70 -34.92 12.10
CA GLY A 159 68.40 -36.25 12.51
C GLY A 159 67.15 -36.94 11.90
N ARG A 160 67.35 -37.78 10.92
CA ARG A 160 66.66 -39.00 10.56
C ARG A 160 65.18 -38.82 10.08
N ARG A 161 65.00 -39.01 8.76
CA ARG A 161 63.78 -39.47 8.10
C ARG A 161 63.19 -40.71 8.82
N GLY A 162 62.01 -40.53 9.43
CA GLY A 162 61.09 -41.60 9.83
C GLY A 162 59.83 -41.47 8.98
N SER A 163 59.58 -42.46 8.13
CA SER A 163 58.39 -42.69 7.36
C SER A 163 57.24 -42.95 8.30
N ASN A 164 56.24 -42.07 8.38
CA ASN A 164 54.78 -42.18 8.68
C ASN A 164 54.30 -40.86 9.26
N GLY A 165 54.38 -39.79 8.48
CA GLY A 165 53.67 -38.56 8.80
C GLY A 165 52.28 -38.61 8.16
N ALA A 166 51.26 -38.87 8.95
CA ALA A 166 49.92 -38.52 8.55
C ALA A 166 49.90 -37.03 8.24
N HIS A 167 49.68 -36.64 6.99
CA HIS A 167 49.41 -35.27 6.61
C HIS A 167 48.14 -34.85 7.37
N THR A 168 48.26 -34.02 8.38
CA THR A 168 47.10 -33.34 8.96
C THR A 168 46.62 -32.32 7.93
N GLU A 169 45.61 -32.70 7.23
CA GLU A 169 44.89 -31.83 6.32
C GLU A 169 44.22 -30.74 7.20
N ASN A 170 44.71 -29.52 7.16
CA ASN A 170 44.13 -28.41 7.88
C ASN A 170 43.08 -27.72 6.97
N ASN A 171 41.82 -27.82 7.33
CA ASN A 171 40.69 -27.22 6.61
C ASN A 171 40.34 -25.86 7.22
N VAL A 172 39.79 -24.96 6.38
CA VAL A 172 39.22 -23.71 6.84
C VAL A 172 37.71 -23.74 6.57
N HIS A 173 36.94 -23.66 7.64
CA HIS A 173 35.50 -23.63 7.60
C HIS A 173 35.04 -22.16 7.64
N LEU A 174 34.39 -21.69 6.59
CA LEU A 174 33.77 -20.40 6.53
C LEU A 174 32.26 -20.56 6.75
N PHE A 175 31.75 -19.99 7.83
CA PHE A 175 30.32 -19.97 8.15
C PHE A 175 29.77 -18.57 8.01
N THR A 176 28.55 -18.48 7.56
CA THR A 176 27.79 -17.22 7.50
C THR A 176 26.48 -17.37 8.26
N ASP A 177 25.72 -16.30 8.35
CA ASP A 177 24.39 -16.32 8.96
C ASP A 177 23.46 -17.35 8.27
N ALA A 178 23.70 -17.67 6.98
CA ALA A 178 22.94 -18.66 6.24
C ALA A 178 23.15 -20.10 6.75
N GLU A 179 24.40 -20.51 7.03
CA GLU A 179 24.71 -21.84 7.57
C GLU A 179 24.34 -21.96 9.04
N LEU A 180 24.63 -20.92 9.83
CA LEU A 180 24.40 -20.93 11.26
C LEU A 180 22.91 -20.85 11.61
N PHE A 181 22.19 -19.95 10.98
CA PHE A 181 20.79 -19.64 11.34
C PHE A 181 19.76 -20.03 10.28
N GLY A 182 20.21 -20.45 9.07
CA GLY A 182 19.34 -20.83 7.98
C GLY A 182 18.79 -19.63 7.21
N TRP A 183 19.47 -18.48 7.26
CA TRP A 183 19.01 -17.27 6.58
C TRP A 183 19.53 -17.24 5.14
N SER A 184 18.64 -17.28 4.16
CA SER A 184 18.93 -16.90 2.79
C SER A 184 18.87 -15.37 2.67
N ARG A 185 19.84 -14.81 1.99
CA ARG A 185 20.07 -13.36 1.86
C ARG A 185 18.85 -12.49 1.65
N PRO A 186 18.85 -11.28 2.21
CA PRO A 186 18.46 -10.07 1.51
C PRO A 186 19.67 -9.40 0.87
N GLN A 187 19.59 -9.11 -0.43
CA GLN A 187 20.55 -8.20 -1.09
C GLN A 187 20.53 -6.85 -0.38
N ALA A 188 21.71 -6.18 -0.35
CA ALA A 188 21.81 -4.83 0.19
C ALA A 188 20.77 -3.92 -0.46
N ARG A 189 19.81 -3.45 0.34
CA ARG A 189 18.79 -2.52 -0.12
C ARG A 189 19.45 -1.16 -0.34
N SER A 190 19.44 -0.71 -1.60
CA SER A 190 19.52 0.72 -1.85
C SER A 190 18.27 1.34 -1.23
N ARG A 191 18.43 2.27 -0.29
CA ARG A 191 17.29 3.06 0.22
C ARG A 191 16.60 3.69 -0.98
N PRO A 192 15.29 3.44 -1.19
CA PRO A 192 14.55 4.16 -2.22
C PRO A 192 14.58 5.64 -1.86
N GLN A 193 14.95 6.47 -2.82
CA GLN A 193 14.68 7.90 -2.72
C GLN A 193 13.17 8.07 -2.60
N HIS A 194 12.74 9.01 -1.76
CA HIS A 194 11.35 9.36 -1.52
C HIS A 194 10.57 9.49 -2.83
N HIS A 195 9.67 8.54 -3.09
CA HIS A 195 8.68 8.70 -4.12
C HIS A 195 7.43 9.32 -3.52
N SER A 196 6.92 10.34 -4.19
CA SER A 196 5.78 11.14 -3.76
C SER A 196 4.55 10.25 -3.52
N ARG A 197 3.79 10.60 -2.50
CA ARG A 197 2.49 9.99 -2.20
C ARG A 197 1.59 10.08 -3.41
N VAL A 198 1.21 8.94 -3.97
CA VAL A 198 0.10 8.87 -4.92
C VAL A 198 -1.16 9.17 -4.13
N ALA A 199 -1.77 10.32 -4.37
CA ALA A 199 -3.00 10.72 -3.69
C ALA A 199 -4.13 9.74 -4.02
N PRO A 200 -5.02 9.42 -3.05
CA PRO A 200 -6.18 8.55 -3.25
C PRO A 200 -7.14 8.99 -4.37
N GLU A 201 -7.03 10.23 -4.81
CA GLU A 201 -7.87 10.87 -5.82
C GLU A 201 -7.76 10.26 -7.24
N LEU A 202 -6.71 9.49 -7.51
CA LEU A 202 -6.44 8.90 -8.83
C LEU A 202 -7.33 7.70 -9.20
N PHE A 203 -8.17 7.22 -8.29
CA PHE A 203 -8.94 5.98 -8.47
C PHE A 203 -10.31 6.14 -9.15
N PHE A 204 -10.76 7.36 -9.40
CA PHE A 204 -12.06 7.63 -10.03
C PHE A 204 -11.98 7.83 -11.56
N ALA A 205 -11.03 7.19 -12.23
CA ALA A 205 -10.53 7.65 -13.52
C ALA A 205 -11.30 7.18 -14.77
N ASP A 206 -12.21 6.22 -14.70
CA ASP A 206 -12.83 5.66 -15.90
C ASP A 206 -14.16 6.33 -16.23
N VAL A 207 -14.10 7.51 -16.87
CA VAL A 207 -15.27 8.14 -17.50
C VAL A 207 -15.30 7.75 -18.97
N LYS A 208 -16.39 7.12 -19.42
CA LYS A 208 -16.63 6.74 -20.82
C LYS A 208 -17.64 7.68 -21.45
N VAL A 209 -17.58 7.84 -22.76
CA VAL A 209 -18.58 8.59 -23.52
C VAL A 209 -19.99 8.01 -23.23
N GLY A 210 -20.92 8.90 -22.86
CA GLY A 210 -22.26 8.51 -22.44
C GLY A 210 -22.45 8.37 -20.94
N ASP A 211 -21.40 8.35 -20.12
CA ASP A 211 -21.51 8.30 -18.66
C ASP A 211 -22.07 9.62 -18.09
N PHE A 212 -22.83 9.51 -16.98
CA PHE A 212 -23.18 10.69 -16.20
C PHE A 212 -21.99 11.16 -15.37
N VAL A 213 -21.75 12.47 -15.41
CA VAL A 213 -20.63 13.11 -14.71
C VAL A 213 -21.14 14.27 -13.88
N VAL A 214 -20.39 14.59 -12.83
CA VAL A 214 -20.64 15.73 -11.93
C VAL A 214 -19.54 16.76 -12.11
N HIS A 215 -19.91 17.94 -12.54
CA HIS A 215 -19.04 19.09 -12.46
C HIS A 215 -19.27 19.83 -11.15
N ILE A 216 -18.22 20.12 -10.39
CA ILE A 216 -18.31 20.72 -9.05
C ILE A 216 -19.19 21.97 -9.03
N GLU A 217 -19.15 22.82 -10.07
CA GLU A 217 -19.88 24.10 -10.15
C GLU A 217 -21.16 24.04 -10.95
N HIS A 218 -21.27 23.13 -11.91
CA HIS A 218 -22.37 23.12 -12.89
C HIS A 218 -23.33 21.93 -12.74
N GLY A 219 -22.99 20.98 -11.88
CA GLY A 219 -23.87 19.83 -11.56
C GLY A 219 -23.74 18.66 -12.51
N ILE A 220 -24.80 17.87 -12.58
CA ILE A 220 -24.83 16.60 -13.27
C ILE A 220 -25.09 16.81 -14.75
N GLY A 221 -24.22 16.29 -15.61
CA GLY A 221 -24.34 16.25 -17.06
C GLY A 221 -23.98 14.89 -17.62
N GLN A 222 -23.98 14.74 -18.95
CA GLN A 222 -23.56 13.53 -19.64
C GLN A 222 -22.29 13.81 -20.45
N PHE A 223 -21.27 13.01 -20.25
CA PHE A 223 -19.97 13.17 -20.95
C PHE A 223 -20.10 12.75 -22.40
N ASP A 224 -19.63 13.60 -23.32
CA ASP A 224 -19.76 13.42 -24.78
C ASP A 224 -18.40 13.19 -25.48
N GLY A 225 -17.29 13.18 -24.73
CA GLY A 225 -15.94 12.95 -25.27
C GLY A 225 -15.04 14.16 -25.24
N LEU A 226 -13.89 14.03 -25.89
CA LEU A 226 -12.92 15.10 -26.08
C LEU A 226 -13.22 15.85 -27.37
N THR A 227 -13.21 17.18 -27.33
CA THR A 227 -13.49 18.06 -28.48
C THR A 227 -12.41 19.11 -28.62
N ARG A 228 -11.96 19.37 -29.85
CA ARG A 228 -11.01 20.42 -30.16
C ARG A 228 -11.72 21.69 -30.63
N ILE A 229 -11.35 22.81 -30.04
CA ILE A 229 -11.90 24.12 -30.38
C ILE A 229 -10.72 25.07 -30.56
N GLN A 230 -10.73 25.80 -31.65
CA GLN A 230 -9.76 26.85 -31.88
C GLN A 230 -10.20 28.12 -31.17
N VAL A 231 -9.40 28.56 -30.20
CA VAL A 231 -9.67 29.79 -29.43
C VAL A 231 -8.46 30.70 -29.54
N GLY A 232 -8.67 31.92 -30.09
CA GLY A 232 -7.59 32.90 -30.26
C GLY A 232 -6.46 32.49 -31.20
N GLY A 233 -6.74 31.55 -32.15
CA GLY A 233 -5.74 31.05 -33.09
C GLY A 233 -4.93 29.84 -32.58
N VAL A 234 -5.20 29.35 -31.37
CA VAL A 234 -4.56 28.19 -30.75
C VAL A 234 -5.57 27.05 -30.67
N ASP A 235 -5.18 25.85 -31.07
CA ASP A 235 -6.00 24.65 -30.91
C ASP A 235 -5.97 24.17 -29.46
N ARG A 236 -7.15 24.01 -28.87
CA ARG A 236 -7.29 23.56 -27.49
C ARG A 236 -8.23 22.36 -27.40
N GLU A 237 -7.91 21.42 -26.54
CA GLU A 237 -8.73 20.26 -26.28
C GLU A 237 -9.57 20.47 -25.00
N TYR A 238 -10.86 20.10 -25.10
CA TYR A 238 -11.86 20.28 -24.04
C TYR A 238 -12.62 18.98 -23.80
N LEU A 239 -13.03 18.75 -22.55
CA LEU A 239 -14.01 17.74 -22.20
C LEU A 239 -15.41 18.31 -22.45
N GLN A 240 -16.17 17.68 -23.34
CA GLN A 240 -17.54 18.11 -23.64
C GLN A 240 -18.53 17.39 -22.74
N VAL A 241 -19.40 18.16 -22.08
CA VAL A 241 -20.47 17.63 -21.22
C VAL A 241 -21.79 18.22 -21.68
N ASN A 242 -22.76 17.36 -21.96
CA ASN A 242 -24.12 17.72 -22.36
C ASN A 242 -25.00 17.90 -21.13
N TYR A 243 -25.78 18.99 -21.12
CA TYR A 243 -26.70 19.36 -20.05
C TYR A 243 -28.15 19.37 -20.53
N ALA A 244 -29.08 19.60 -19.62
CA ALA A 244 -30.51 19.68 -19.96
C ALA A 244 -30.77 20.75 -21.03
N ARG A 245 -31.75 20.51 -21.88
CA ARG A 245 -32.17 21.38 -23.00
C ARG A 245 -31.16 21.51 -24.14
N GLY A 246 -30.14 20.67 -24.20
CA GLY A 246 -29.12 20.69 -25.24
C GLY A 246 -27.99 21.67 -25.00
N ASP A 247 -27.88 22.24 -23.81
CA ASP A 247 -26.74 23.06 -23.39
C ASP A 247 -25.47 22.20 -23.33
N LYS A 248 -24.34 22.81 -23.72
CA LYS A 248 -23.02 22.13 -23.70
C LYS A 248 -22.04 22.91 -22.83
N LEU A 249 -21.28 22.22 -22.02
CA LEU A 249 -20.16 22.76 -21.26
C LEU A 249 -18.86 22.20 -21.82
N TYR A 250 -17.89 23.07 -22.04
CA TYR A 250 -16.54 22.71 -22.47
C TYR A 250 -15.58 22.93 -21.31
N VAL A 251 -15.11 21.87 -20.69
CA VAL A 251 -14.18 21.92 -19.57
C VAL A 251 -12.75 21.80 -20.10
N PRO A 252 -11.86 22.78 -19.85
CA PRO A 252 -10.48 22.70 -20.28
C PRO A 252 -9.77 21.48 -19.67
N VAL A 253 -8.85 20.83 -20.42
CA VAL A 253 -8.16 19.62 -19.95
C VAL A 253 -7.36 19.81 -18.66
N HIS A 254 -6.83 21.02 -18.40
CA HIS A 254 -6.15 21.35 -17.15
C HIS A 254 -7.08 21.49 -15.93
N GLN A 255 -8.40 21.41 -16.14
CA GLN A 255 -9.45 21.39 -15.11
C GLN A 255 -10.20 20.04 -15.11
N ALA A 256 -9.65 18.99 -15.69
CA ALA A 256 -10.27 17.66 -15.72
C ALA A 256 -10.51 17.07 -14.32
N ASP A 257 -9.78 17.54 -13.31
CA ASP A 257 -9.95 17.22 -11.89
C ASP A 257 -11.29 17.69 -11.30
N ARG A 258 -11.97 18.63 -11.97
CA ARG A 258 -13.30 19.12 -11.55
C ARG A 258 -14.48 18.33 -12.05
N LEU A 259 -14.20 17.34 -12.91
CA LEU A 259 -15.22 16.46 -13.46
C LEU A 259 -15.05 15.07 -12.85
N SER A 260 -16.06 14.60 -12.14
CA SER A 260 -16.07 13.24 -11.57
C SER A 260 -17.22 12.42 -12.16
N ARG A 261 -17.07 11.10 -12.17
CA ARG A 261 -18.17 10.23 -12.58
C ARG A 261 -19.28 10.28 -11.55
N TYR A 262 -20.53 10.36 -12.00
CA TYR A 262 -21.67 10.32 -11.10
C TYR A 262 -21.88 8.90 -10.57
N VAL A 263 -21.88 8.75 -9.26
CA VAL A 263 -22.26 7.53 -8.54
C VAL A 263 -23.36 7.91 -7.56
N GLY A 264 -24.59 7.46 -7.85
CA GLY A 264 -25.78 7.70 -7.02
C GLY A 264 -25.95 6.67 -5.90
N ALA A 265 -27.02 6.83 -5.11
CA ALA A 265 -27.38 5.88 -4.05
C ALA A 265 -28.16 4.66 -4.53
N GLY A 266 -28.55 4.60 -5.82
CA GLY A 266 -29.34 3.50 -6.40
C GLY A 266 -29.30 3.54 -7.92
N GLU A 267 -30.09 2.64 -8.56
CA GLU A 267 -30.14 2.44 -10.01
C GLU A 267 -30.87 3.55 -10.80
N ARG A 268 -31.26 4.64 -10.15
CA ARG A 268 -32.01 5.70 -10.81
C ARG A 268 -31.10 6.57 -11.67
N VAL A 269 -31.54 6.83 -12.91
CA VAL A 269 -30.89 7.82 -13.78
C VAL A 269 -30.98 9.19 -13.12
N PRO A 270 -29.83 9.89 -12.90
CA PRO A 270 -29.86 11.18 -12.26
C PRO A 270 -30.56 12.24 -13.13
N PRO A 271 -31.25 13.20 -12.52
CA PRO A 271 -31.76 14.35 -13.27
C PRO A 271 -30.57 15.21 -13.76
N ILE A 272 -30.49 15.40 -15.06
CA ILE A 272 -29.48 16.26 -15.67
C ILE A 272 -29.71 17.71 -15.25
N SER A 273 -28.65 18.38 -14.78
CA SER A 273 -28.72 19.78 -14.33
C SER A 273 -28.97 20.77 -15.49
N ARG A 274 -29.40 21.99 -15.16
CA ARG A 274 -29.53 23.08 -16.13
C ARG A 274 -28.43 24.09 -15.90
N LEU A 275 -27.74 24.50 -16.96
CA LEU A 275 -26.71 25.53 -16.88
C LEU A 275 -27.36 26.92 -16.59
N GLY A 276 -26.64 27.74 -15.82
CA GLY A 276 -27.09 29.10 -15.52
C GLY A 276 -28.22 29.26 -14.53
N THR A 277 -28.67 28.16 -13.86
CA THR A 277 -29.70 28.24 -12.80
C THR A 277 -29.07 28.11 -11.42
N ALA A 278 -29.75 28.65 -10.39
CA ALA A 278 -29.32 28.55 -9.01
C ALA A 278 -29.60 27.17 -8.38
N ASP A 279 -30.29 26.27 -9.11
CA ASP A 279 -30.74 24.96 -8.58
C ASP A 279 -29.59 24.12 -8.06
N TRP A 280 -28.46 24.08 -8.78
CA TRP A 280 -27.28 23.31 -8.36
C TRP A 280 -26.61 23.92 -7.11
N ALA A 281 -26.46 25.24 -7.06
CA ALA A 281 -25.90 25.92 -5.89
C ALA A 281 -26.75 25.66 -4.63
N LEU A 282 -28.07 25.71 -4.75
CA LEU A 282 -29.00 25.39 -3.66
C LEU A 282 -28.93 23.92 -3.24
N THR A 283 -28.78 22.99 -4.19
CA THR A 283 -28.63 21.57 -3.90
C THR A 283 -27.33 21.29 -3.16
N LYS A 284 -26.21 21.89 -3.61
CA LYS A 284 -24.90 21.80 -2.96
C LYS A 284 -24.94 22.37 -1.56
N GLU A 285 -25.58 23.51 -1.36
CA GLU A 285 -25.68 24.17 -0.05
C GLU A 285 -26.53 23.35 0.95
N ARG A 286 -27.62 22.73 0.51
CA ARG A 286 -28.42 21.81 1.34
C ARG A 286 -27.59 20.60 1.78
N ALA A 287 -26.83 20.02 0.85
CA ALA A 287 -25.94 18.91 1.17
C ALA A 287 -24.83 19.34 2.16
N ARG A 288 -24.25 20.54 1.96
CA ARG A 288 -23.22 21.11 2.84
C ARG A 288 -23.71 21.28 4.29
N LYS A 289 -24.92 21.83 4.47
CA LYS A 289 -25.52 21.96 5.80
C LYS A 289 -25.73 20.63 6.48
N ALA A 290 -26.34 19.65 5.78
CA ALA A 290 -26.56 18.33 6.33
C ALA A 290 -25.23 17.60 6.68
N ILE A 291 -24.18 17.84 5.91
CA ILE A 291 -22.85 17.28 6.14
C ILE A 291 -22.15 17.93 7.35
N ALA A 292 -22.35 19.24 7.58
CA ALA A 292 -21.77 19.93 8.71
C ALA A 292 -22.22 19.32 10.05
N ASP A 293 -23.53 19.01 10.18
CA ASP A 293 -24.07 18.34 11.36
C ASP A 293 -23.42 16.95 11.60
N ILE A 294 -23.18 16.22 10.51
CA ILE A 294 -22.52 14.90 10.57
C ILE A 294 -21.04 15.04 10.94
N ALA A 295 -20.35 16.04 10.40
CA ALA A 295 -18.94 16.30 10.71
C ALA A 295 -18.76 16.66 12.20
N ASP A 296 -19.65 17.45 12.76
CA ASP A 296 -19.61 17.80 14.19
C ASP A 296 -19.85 16.58 15.08
N ASP A 297 -20.77 15.67 14.73
CA ASP A 297 -20.98 14.41 15.47
C ASP A 297 -19.79 13.45 15.34
N LEU A 298 -19.18 13.38 14.18
CA LEU A 298 -17.97 12.59 13.96
C LEU A 298 -16.79 13.14 14.75
N LEU A 299 -16.61 14.46 14.76
CA LEU A 299 -15.53 15.11 15.52
C LEU A 299 -15.66 14.94 17.02
N LYS A 300 -16.88 14.94 17.58
CA LYS A 300 -17.07 14.64 19.00
C LYS A 300 -16.54 13.26 19.37
N LEU A 301 -16.79 12.23 18.50
CA LEU A 301 -16.28 10.87 18.72
C LEU A 301 -14.75 10.78 18.61
N TYR A 302 -14.12 11.61 17.76
CA TYR A 302 -12.66 11.61 17.58
C TYR A 302 -11.96 12.56 18.56
N ALA A 303 -12.62 13.65 18.98
CA ALA A 303 -12.08 14.58 19.96
C ALA A 303 -11.77 13.92 21.31
N GLU A 304 -12.58 12.95 21.73
CA GLU A 304 -12.30 12.16 22.94
C GLU A 304 -10.99 11.38 22.82
N ARG A 305 -10.62 10.99 21.62
CA ARG A 305 -9.41 10.21 21.34
C ARG A 305 -8.15 11.08 21.22
N GLU A 306 -8.25 12.28 20.64
CA GLU A 306 -7.13 13.23 20.57
C GLU A 306 -6.66 13.72 21.95
N LEU A 307 -7.54 13.63 22.97
CA LEU A 307 -7.23 14.00 24.36
C LEU A 307 -6.57 12.87 25.16
N VAL A 308 -6.58 11.63 24.62
CA VAL A 308 -5.95 10.47 25.28
C VAL A 308 -4.49 10.38 24.86
N GLN A 309 -3.59 10.45 25.81
CA GLN A 309 -2.17 10.17 25.57
C GLN A 309 -1.99 8.66 25.35
N GLY A 310 -1.45 8.30 24.20
CA GLY A 310 -1.04 6.94 23.85
C GLY A 310 0.30 6.56 24.46
N HIS A 311 0.69 5.31 24.28
CA HIS A 311 2.05 4.88 24.57
C HIS A 311 2.93 5.21 23.39
N VAL A 312 4.01 5.97 23.61
CA VAL A 312 5.02 6.26 22.60
C VAL A 312 6.01 5.09 22.57
N TYR A 313 6.00 4.31 21.49
CA TYR A 313 6.92 3.18 21.36
C TYR A 313 8.33 3.64 21.03
N SER A 314 9.30 2.89 21.55
CA SER A 314 10.72 3.14 21.31
C SER A 314 11.08 2.96 19.82
N PRO A 315 12.08 3.69 19.29
CA PRO A 315 12.63 3.44 17.96
C PRO A 315 13.08 1.98 17.79
N ASP A 316 13.18 1.51 16.54
CA ASP A 316 13.54 0.14 16.25
C ASP A 316 14.89 -0.25 16.85
N GLY A 317 14.90 -1.37 17.53
CA GLY A 317 16.11 -1.97 18.10
C GLY A 317 16.68 -3.11 17.21
N PRO A 318 17.86 -3.62 17.52
CA PRO A 318 18.53 -4.67 16.75
C PRO A 318 17.67 -5.95 16.53
N TRP A 319 16.80 -6.27 17.46
CA TRP A 319 15.89 -7.41 17.34
C TRP A 319 14.80 -7.18 16.32
N GLN A 320 14.33 -5.93 16.17
CA GLN A 320 13.39 -5.56 15.11
C GLN A 320 14.03 -5.76 13.74
N ASP A 321 15.25 -5.25 13.56
CA ASP A 321 16.01 -5.42 12.31
C ASP A 321 16.24 -6.90 11.98
N GLU A 322 16.57 -7.71 12.98
CA GLU A 322 16.76 -9.15 12.82
C GLU A 322 15.48 -9.88 12.39
N MET A 323 14.36 -9.51 13.01
CA MET A 323 13.06 -10.08 12.68
C MET A 323 12.64 -9.68 11.26
N GLU A 324 12.85 -8.44 10.87
CA GLU A 324 12.54 -7.94 9.53
C GLU A 324 13.45 -8.57 8.47
N ALA A 325 14.76 -8.66 8.73
CA ALA A 325 15.72 -9.30 7.84
C ALA A 325 15.45 -10.81 7.64
N ALA A 326 14.79 -11.47 8.61
CA ALA A 326 14.40 -12.89 8.50
C ALA A 326 13.14 -13.09 7.65
N PHE A 327 12.57 -12.05 7.02
CA PHE A 327 11.46 -12.19 6.09
C PHE A 327 11.94 -12.87 4.80
N PRO A 328 11.30 -13.97 4.36
CA PRO A 328 11.81 -14.77 3.24
C PRO A 328 11.55 -14.18 1.86
N TYR A 329 10.75 -13.12 1.77
CA TYR A 329 10.36 -12.48 0.52
C TYR A 329 10.95 -11.07 0.42
N GLU A 330 10.97 -10.51 -0.79
CA GLU A 330 11.30 -9.11 -1.01
C GLU A 330 10.04 -8.25 -0.84
N GLU A 331 10.10 -7.23 0.00
CA GLU A 331 8.97 -6.31 0.21
C GLU A 331 8.76 -5.43 -1.01
N THR A 332 7.48 -5.13 -1.29
CA THR A 332 7.11 -4.11 -2.27
C THR A 332 7.23 -2.71 -1.66
N ASP A 333 7.35 -1.68 -2.51
CA ASP A 333 7.45 -0.29 -2.06
C ASP A 333 6.23 0.11 -1.20
N ASP A 334 5.02 -0.32 -1.59
CA ASP A 334 3.80 -0.05 -0.82
C ASP A 334 3.83 -0.73 0.56
N GLN A 335 4.38 -1.95 0.66
CA GLN A 335 4.55 -2.62 1.95
C GLN A 335 5.52 -1.86 2.84
N LEU A 336 6.64 -1.38 2.29
CA LEU A 336 7.62 -0.59 3.03
C LEU A 336 7.00 0.73 3.52
N HIS A 337 6.30 1.46 2.66
CA HIS A 337 5.60 2.68 3.04
C HIS A 337 4.53 2.43 4.12
N ALA A 338 3.77 1.32 4.02
CA ALA A 338 2.79 0.96 5.04
C ALA A 338 3.45 0.63 6.39
N ILE A 339 4.58 -0.08 6.38
CA ILE A 339 5.37 -0.41 7.58
C ILE A 339 5.90 0.87 8.23
N GLU A 340 6.50 1.77 7.45
CA GLU A 340 7.03 3.04 7.95
C GLU A 340 5.93 3.94 8.53
N ALA A 341 4.77 4.00 7.86
CA ALA A 341 3.62 4.76 8.35
C ALA A 341 3.09 4.21 9.68
N VAL A 342 2.98 2.88 9.83
CA VAL A 342 2.58 2.23 11.08
C VAL A 342 3.60 2.51 12.19
N LYS A 343 4.89 2.37 11.93
CA LYS A 343 5.94 2.64 12.92
C LYS A 343 5.91 4.10 13.38
N ARG A 344 5.73 5.04 12.45
CA ARG A 344 5.61 6.47 12.75
C ARG A 344 4.41 6.78 13.65
N ASP A 345 3.27 6.16 13.37
CA ASP A 345 2.09 6.33 14.22
C ASP A 345 2.32 5.77 15.63
N MET A 346 2.95 4.59 15.74
CA MET A 346 3.28 3.98 17.03
C MET A 346 4.28 4.82 17.85
N GLU A 347 5.16 5.57 17.19
CA GLU A 347 6.12 6.48 17.82
C GLU A 347 5.53 7.87 18.15
N SER A 348 4.24 8.09 17.86
CA SER A 348 3.52 9.33 18.17
C SER A 348 2.86 9.29 19.56
N GLU A 349 2.58 10.47 20.13
CA GLU A 349 1.91 10.59 21.44
C GLU A 349 0.43 10.20 21.40
N ARG A 350 -0.19 10.13 20.22
CA ARG A 350 -1.60 9.75 20.08
C ARG A 350 -1.75 8.26 19.77
N PRO A 351 -2.77 7.58 20.31
CA PRO A 351 -3.02 6.18 19.98
C PRO A 351 -3.27 5.99 18.47
N MET A 352 -2.60 5.03 17.84
CA MET A 352 -2.78 4.72 16.43
C MET A 352 -4.19 4.15 16.14
N ASP A 353 -4.83 4.56 15.04
CA ASP A 353 -5.97 3.87 14.41
C ASP A 353 -5.79 3.82 12.91
N ARG A 354 -4.98 2.89 12.48
CA ARG A 354 -4.64 2.76 11.06
C ARG A 354 -5.31 1.57 10.42
N LEU A 355 -5.81 1.79 9.20
CA LEU A 355 -6.35 0.76 8.33
C LEU A 355 -5.31 0.42 7.25
N ILE A 356 -4.94 -0.86 7.17
CA ILE A 356 -4.16 -1.40 6.05
C ILE A 356 -5.11 -2.06 5.06
N CYS A 357 -5.24 -1.47 3.88
CA CYS A 357 -5.99 -2.02 2.76
C CYS A 357 -5.04 -2.63 1.72
N GLY A 358 -5.44 -3.74 1.13
CA GLY A 358 -4.68 -4.37 0.05
C GLY A 358 -5.27 -5.72 -0.29
N ASP A 359 -5.05 -6.20 -1.50
CA ASP A 359 -5.62 -7.45 -1.97
C ASP A 359 -5.18 -8.66 -1.12
N VAL A 360 -5.90 -9.76 -1.26
CA VAL A 360 -5.56 -11.02 -0.61
C VAL A 360 -4.18 -11.48 -1.07
N GLY A 361 -3.27 -11.77 -0.11
CA GLY A 361 -1.89 -12.19 -0.44
C GLY A 361 -0.88 -11.06 -0.71
N TYR A 362 -1.25 -9.79 -0.44
CA TYR A 362 -0.36 -8.61 -0.61
C TYR A 362 0.48 -8.28 0.64
N GLY A 363 0.60 -9.21 1.57
CA GLY A 363 1.51 -9.09 2.71
C GLY A 363 1.02 -8.22 3.86
N LYS A 364 -0.28 -7.87 3.95
CA LYS A 364 -0.87 -7.13 5.08
C LYS A 364 -0.51 -7.72 6.45
N THR A 365 -0.47 -9.05 6.54
CA THR A 365 -0.12 -9.77 7.76
C THR A 365 1.32 -9.51 8.20
N GLU A 366 2.26 -9.34 7.27
CA GLU A 366 3.66 -9.02 7.59
C GLU A 366 3.77 -7.63 8.21
N VAL A 367 3.02 -6.63 7.72
CA VAL A 367 2.94 -5.30 8.35
C VAL A 367 2.47 -5.42 9.80
N ALA A 368 1.43 -6.22 10.03
CA ALA A 368 0.90 -6.46 11.37
C ALA A 368 1.89 -7.21 12.28
N ILE A 369 2.65 -8.18 11.76
CA ILE A 369 3.68 -8.91 12.52
C ILE A 369 4.78 -7.96 12.98
N ARG A 370 5.24 -7.03 12.11
CA ARG A 370 6.29 -6.06 12.45
C ARG A 370 5.82 -5.06 13.50
N ALA A 371 4.59 -4.57 13.38
CA ALA A 371 3.98 -3.71 14.40
C ALA A 371 3.82 -4.44 15.74
N ALA A 372 3.31 -5.67 15.73
CA ALA A 372 3.18 -6.50 16.93
C ALA A 372 4.53 -6.74 17.59
N PHE A 373 5.55 -7.07 16.82
CA PHE A 373 6.88 -7.33 17.36
C PHE A 373 7.48 -6.09 18.02
N LYS A 374 7.35 -4.92 17.40
CA LYS A 374 7.76 -3.63 17.98
C LYS A 374 7.07 -3.38 19.32
N ALA A 375 5.77 -3.61 19.41
CA ALA A 375 5.03 -3.45 20.66
C ALA A 375 5.45 -4.46 21.75
N MET A 376 5.74 -5.71 21.38
CA MET A 376 6.26 -6.72 22.33
C MET A 376 7.65 -6.36 22.86
N MET A 377 8.50 -5.75 22.03
CA MET A 377 9.84 -5.33 22.45
C MET A 377 9.79 -4.21 23.51
N ASP A 378 8.75 -3.39 23.50
CA ASP A 378 8.46 -2.38 24.54
C ASP A 378 7.70 -2.97 25.75
N GLY A 379 7.55 -4.30 25.83
CA GLY A 379 6.90 -4.99 26.94
C GLY A 379 5.38 -4.89 26.96
N LYS A 380 4.75 -4.43 25.85
CA LYS A 380 3.29 -4.36 25.74
C LYS A 380 2.69 -5.68 25.25
N GLN A 381 1.47 -5.96 25.72
CA GLN A 381 0.70 -7.12 25.27
C GLN A 381 -0.13 -6.80 24.03
N ILE A 382 -0.32 -7.79 23.15
CA ILE A 382 -1.06 -7.63 21.91
C ILE A 382 -2.24 -8.61 21.84
N ALA A 383 -3.40 -8.11 21.40
CA ALA A 383 -4.56 -8.94 21.06
C ALA A 383 -4.82 -8.90 19.56
N MET A 384 -4.75 -10.06 18.88
CA MET A 384 -5.10 -10.19 17.48
C MET A 384 -6.47 -10.85 17.33
N LEU A 385 -7.45 -10.05 16.87
CA LEU A 385 -8.81 -10.48 16.63
C LEU A 385 -8.99 -10.94 15.18
N VAL A 386 -9.59 -12.12 15.02
CA VAL A 386 -9.91 -12.70 13.72
C VAL A 386 -11.34 -13.25 13.71
N PRO A 387 -12.01 -13.31 12.54
CA PRO A 387 -13.43 -13.69 12.50
C PRO A 387 -13.70 -15.17 12.75
N THR A 388 -12.74 -16.07 12.46
CA THR A 388 -12.94 -17.53 12.55
C THR A 388 -11.82 -18.22 13.32
N THR A 389 -12.13 -19.39 13.89
CA THR A 389 -11.17 -20.21 14.62
C THR A 389 -10.06 -20.78 13.74
N VAL A 390 -10.39 -21.12 12.48
CA VAL A 390 -9.41 -21.63 11.52
C VAL A 390 -8.40 -20.53 11.16
N LEU A 391 -8.86 -19.32 10.97
CA LEU A 391 -7.97 -18.17 10.72
C LEU A 391 -7.11 -17.85 11.96
N ALA A 392 -7.67 -18.01 13.19
CA ALA A 392 -6.90 -17.89 14.42
C ALA A 392 -5.76 -18.89 14.49
N LEU A 393 -6.02 -20.15 14.13
CA LEU A 393 -5.00 -21.20 14.09
C LEU A 393 -3.92 -20.89 13.04
N GLN A 394 -4.31 -20.41 11.88
CA GLN A 394 -3.39 -20.04 10.80
C GLN A 394 -2.46 -18.90 11.22
N HIS A 395 -3.00 -17.80 11.74
CA HIS A 395 -2.19 -16.70 12.28
C HIS A 395 -1.30 -17.14 13.43
N TYR A 396 -1.82 -17.96 14.34
CA TYR A 396 -1.03 -18.53 15.43
C TYR A 396 0.16 -19.35 14.92
N ARG A 397 -0.05 -20.24 13.93
CA ARG A 397 1.04 -21.03 13.31
C ARG A 397 2.07 -20.13 12.63
N THR A 398 1.61 -19.11 11.89
CA THR A 398 2.49 -18.16 11.20
C THR A 398 3.31 -17.34 12.17
N LEU A 399 2.68 -16.75 13.18
CA LEU A 399 3.33 -15.97 14.24
C LEU A 399 4.32 -16.82 15.04
N SER A 400 3.89 -18.01 15.49
CA SER A 400 4.76 -18.93 16.26
C SER A 400 6.00 -19.34 15.46
N ARG A 401 5.86 -19.55 14.14
CA ARG A 401 7.00 -19.88 13.26
C ARG A 401 7.92 -18.68 13.06
N ARG A 402 7.34 -17.51 12.81
CA ARG A 402 8.04 -16.26 12.51
C ARG A 402 8.82 -15.75 13.73
N LEU A 403 8.23 -15.91 14.93
CA LEU A 403 8.76 -15.41 16.20
C LEU A 403 9.48 -16.47 17.03
N ALA A 404 9.63 -17.70 16.52
CA ALA A 404 10.22 -18.84 17.26
C ALA A 404 11.64 -18.60 17.79
N LYS A 405 12.38 -17.65 17.21
CA LYS A 405 13.77 -17.32 17.57
C LYS A 405 13.86 -16.26 18.68
N PHE A 406 12.76 -15.60 18.99
CA PHE A 406 12.71 -14.49 19.94
C PHE A 406 12.07 -14.93 21.27
N PRO A 407 12.43 -14.31 22.40
CA PRO A 407 11.90 -14.66 23.71
C PRO A 407 10.49 -14.09 23.93
N VAL A 408 9.60 -14.31 22.99
CA VAL A 408 8.20 -13.88 23.04
C VAL A 408 7.25 -15.07 23.05
N ARG A 409 6.19 -14.96 23.80
CA ARG A 409 5.20 -16.04 23.94
C ARG A 409 3.90 -15.66 23.26
N VAL A 410 3.61 -16.35 22.15
CA VAL A 410 2.36 -16.25 21.41
C VAL A 410 1.44 -17.40 21.81
N GLU A 411 0.20 -17.11 22.14
CA GLU A 411 -0.83 -18.09 22.48
C GLU A 411 -2.08 -17.89 21.63
N MET A 412 -2.90 -18.95 21.55
CA MET A 412 -4.16 -18.90 20.81
C MET A 412 -5.33 -19.17 21.74
N MET A 413 -6.30 -18.26 21.78
CA MET A 413 -7.55 -18.43 22.52
C MET A 413 -8.69 -18.77 21.56
N SER A 414 -8.95 -20.06 21.41
CA SER A 414 -10.04 -20.59 20.59
C SER A 414 -10.60 -21.87 21.21
N ARG A 415 -11.62 -22.42 20.60
CA ARG A 415 -12.22 -23.72 21.04
C ARG A 415 -11.29 -24.91 20.88
N PHE A 416 -10.24 -24.79 20.09
CA PHE A 416 -9.18 -25.83 20.00
C PHE A 416 -8.39 -26.00 21.30
N ARG A 417 -8.53 -25.06 22.24
CA ARG A 417 -7.91 -25.16 23.57
C ARG A 417 -8.90 -25.67 24.60
N THR A 418 -8.46 -26.63 25.42
CA THR A 418 -9.24 -27.14 26.56
C THR A 418 -9.51 -26.00 27.57
N HIS A 419 -10.53 -26.12 28.38
CA HIS A 419 -10.84 -25.15 29.46
C HIS A 419 -9.63 -24.93 30.39
N ALA A 420 -8.86 -25.95 30.68
CA ALA A 420 -7.65 -25.84 31.49
C ALA A 420 -6.60 -24.95 30.80
N GLN A 421 -6.37 -25.17 29.49
CA GLN A 421 -5.45 -24.38 28.71
C GLN A 421 -5.92 -22.93 28.58
N GLN A 422 -7.22 -22.70 28.33
CA GLN A 422 -7.78 -21.35 28.29
C GLN A 422 -7.58 -20.61 29.62
N LYS A 423 -7.81 -21.28 30.77
CA LYS A 423 -7.56 -20.70 32.08
C LYS A 423 -6.08 -20.34 32.28
N GLN A 424 -5.17 -21.21 31.85
CA GLN A 424 -3.73 -20.97 31.90
C GLN A 424 -3.32 -19.77 31.04
N ILE A 425 -3.90 -19.61 29.83
CA ILE A 425 -3.67 -18.47 28.96
C ILE A 425 -4.19 -17.18 29.62
N MET A 426 -5.40 -17.19 30.21
CA MET A 426 -5.95 -16.02 30.91
C MET A 426 -5.08 -15.62 32.11
N GLU A 427 -4.59 -16.57 32.89
CA GLU A 427 -3.65 -16.30 33.98
C GLU A 427 -2.32 -15.73 33.43
N GLY A 428 -1.84 -16.25 32.30
CA GLY A 428 -0.64 -15.76 31.62
C GLY A 428 -0.78 -14.31 31.12
N LEU A 429 -1.95 -13.94 30.57
CA LEU A 429 -2.23 -12.58 30.14
C LEU A 429 -2.31 -11.62 31.35
N ARG A 430 -2.97 -12.03 32.42
CA ARG A 430 -3.06 -11.24 33.66
C ARG A 430 -1.70 -11.02 34.33
N ASN A 431 -0.82 -12.02 34.27
CA ASN A 431 0.51 -11.96 34.89
C ASN A 431 1.58 -11.34 33.95
N GLY A 432 1.26 -11.15 32.66
CA GLY A 432 2.19 -10.64 31.65
C GLY A 432 3.23 -11.66 31.19
N THR A 433 2.95 -12.98 31.30
CA THR A 433 3.81 -14.05 30.77
C THR A 433 3.43 -14.50 29.36
N VAL A 434 2.33 -13.99 28.84
CA VAL A 434 1.90 -14.12 27.43
C VAL A 434 1.95 -12.74 26.81
N ASP A 435 2.75 -12.60 25.74
CA ASP A 435 2.99 -11.32 25.08
C ASP A 435 1.94 -11.06 24.00
N MET A 436 1.50 -12.09 23.29
CA MET A 436 0.51 -11.98 22.24
C MET A 436 -0.52 -13.09 22.30
N VAL A 437 -1.79 -12.74 22.14
CA VAL A 437 -2.89 -13.70 22.02
C VAL A 437 -3.66 -13.50 20.72
N VAL A 438 -3.82 -14.60 19.97
CA VAL A 438 -4.64 -14.65 18.74
C VAL A 438 -5.96 -15.33 19.07
N GLY A 439 -7.09 -14.75 18.67
CA GLY A 439 -8.37 -15.37 18.93
C GLY A 439 -9.55 -14.72 18.23
N THR A 440 -10.72 -15.33 18.44
CA THR A 440 -11.97 -14.83 17.88
C THR A 440 -12.64 -13.84 18.86
N HIS A 441 -13.94 -13.60 18.70
CA HIS A 441 -14.75 -12.75 19.58
C HIS A 441 -14.63 -13.06 21.09
N ARG A 442 -14.08 -14.22 21.47
CA ARG A 442 -13.76 -14.58 22.85
C ARG A 442 -12.78 -13.59 23.50
N LEU A 443 -11.92 -12.96 22.73
CA LEU A 443 -11.00 -11.94 23.22
C LEU A 443 -11.70 -10.65 23.69
N LEU A 444 -12.96 -10.44 23.31
CA LEU A 444 -13.79 -9.31 23.72
C LEU A 444 -14.68 -9.61 24.94
N ALA A 445 -14.49 -10.76 25.58
CA ALA A 445 -15.26 -11.14 26.76
C ALA A 445 -14.77 -10.36 28.00
N GLN A 446 -15.69 -10.05 28.91
CA GLN A 446 -15.42 -9.22 30.10
C GLN A 446 -14.52 -9.90 31.15
N ASP A 447 -14.39 -11.23 31.08
CA ASP A 447 -13.57 -12.04 31.99
C ASP A 447 -12.10 -12.12 31.58
N LEU A 448 -11.74 -11.52 30.45
CA LEU A 448 -10.36 -11.47 29.97
C LEU A 448 -9.69 -10.16 30.41
N GLU A 449 -8.65 -10.28 31.20
CA GLU A 449 -7.86 -9.15 31.71
C GLU A 449 -6.43 -9.25 31.18
N PHE A 450 -5.92 -8.15 30.64
CA PHE A 450 -4.52 -7.96 30.24
C PHE A 450 -3.79 -7.18 31.34
N LYS A 451 -2.53 -7.51 31.57
CA LYS A 451 -1.68 -6.74 32.47
C LYS A 451 -1.37 -5.37 31.89
N ASP A 452 -0.98 -5.33 30.60
CA ASP A 452 -0.61 -4.09 29.90
C ASP A 452 -0.86 -4.23 28.39
N LEU A 453 -2.13 -4.09 27.98
CA LEU A 453 -2.51 -4.16 26.57
C LEU A 453 -2.10 -2.87 25.87
N GLY A 454 -1.17 -2.94 24.92
CA GLY A 454 -0.70 -1.79 24.13
C GLY A 454 -1.31 -1.73 22.72
N MET A 455 -1.60 -2.89 22.10
CA MET A 455 -2.07 -2.91 20.72
C MET A 455 -3.16 -3.95 20.48
N VAL A 456 -4.13 -3.60 19.62
CA VAL A 456 -5.16 -4.51 19.12
C VAL A 456 -5.04 -4.58 17.59
N ILE A 457 -4.82 -5.77 17.05
CA ILE A 457 -4.84 -6.04 15.61
C ILE A 457 -6.18 -6.68 15.26
N ILE A 458 -6.86 -6.15 14.24
CA ILE A 458 -8.17 -6.63 13.81
C ILE A 458 -8.07 -7.05 12.35
N ASP A 459 -8.28 -8.33 12.07
CA ASP A 459 -8.35 -8.82 10.70
C ASP A 459 -9.80 -8.96 10.25
N GLU A 460 -10.12 -8.47 9.04
CA GLU A 460 -11.46 -8.53 8.42
C GLU A 460 -12.57 -7.96 9.33
N GLU A 461 -12.40 -6.72 9.83
CA GLU A 461 -13.33 -6.04 10.75
C GLU A 461 -14.81 -6.11 10.32
N GLN A 462 -15.08 -6.13 9.01
CA GLN A 462 -16.43 -6.19 8.46
C GLN A 462 -17.22 -7.43 8.87
N ARG A 463 -16.52 -8.51 9.24
CA ARG A 463 -17.11 -9.78 9.61
C ARG A 463 -17.61 -9.83 11.06
N PHE A 464 -17.29 -8.82 11.86
CA PHE A 464 -17.74 -8.75 13.24
C PHE A 464 -19.15 -8.19 13.36
N GLY A 465 -19.96 -8.75 14.26
CA GLY A 465 -21.31 -8.31 14.54
C GLY A 465 -21.39 -6.94 15.24
N VAL A 466 -22.56 -6.33 15.26
CA VAL A 466 -22.78 -4.97 15.82
C VAL A 466 -22.35 -4.87 17.28
N GLY A 467 -22.72 -5.82 18.14
CA GLY A 467 -22.33 -5.79 19.56
C GLY A 467 -20.82 -5.97 19.81
N GLN A 468 -20.11 -6.62 18.88
CA GLN A 468 -18.66 -6.76 18.91
C GLN A 468 -17.99 -5.45 18.50
N LYS A 469 -18.53 -4.78 17.50
CA LYS A 469 -18.05 -3.47 17.02
C LYS A 469 -18.17 -2.38 18.09
N GLU A 470 -19.24 -2.41 18.88
CA GLU A 470 -19.38 -1.46 20.01
C GLU A 470 -18.29 -1.67 21.08
N LYS A 471 -17.95 -2.92 21.41
CA LYS A 471 -16.85 -3.21 22.34
C LYS A 471 -15.49 -2.78 21.77
N LEU A 472 -15.29 -2.97 20.48
CA LEU A 472 -14.07 -2.51 19.80
C LEU A 472 -13.93 -1.00 19.81
N LYS A 473 -15.02 -0.22 19.72
CA LYS A 473 -14.98 1.24 19.85
C LYS A 473 -14.42 1.69 21.20
N ILE A 474 -14.80 1.01 22.28
CA ILE A 474 -14.30 1.34 23.64
C ILE A 474 -12.80 1.04 23.76
N LEU A 475 -12.33 -0.05 23.16
CA LEU A 475 -10.90 -0.40 23.16
C LEU A 475 -10.07 0.58 22.32
N ARG A 476 -10.60 1.06 21.20
CA ARG A 476 -9.93 2.02 20.29
C ARG A 476 -9.53 3.34 20.97
N ASN A 477 -10.23 3.75 22.02
CA ASN A 477 -9.92 4.99 22.71
C ASN A 477 -8.75 4.88 23.70
N LYS A 478 -8.22 3.68 23.92
CA LYS A 478 -7.22 3.44 24.98
C LYS A 478 -5.91 2.84 24.49
N VAL A 479 -5.92 2.15 23.38
CA VAL A 479 -4.77 1.40 22.84
C VAL A 479 -4.63 1.62 21.34
N ASP A 480 -3.48 1.31 20.80
CA ASP A 480 -3.24 1.31 19.37
C ASP A 480 -4.07 0.25 18.66
N VAL A 481 -4.66 0.64 17.54
CA VAL A 481 -5.48 -0.25 16.72
C VAL A 481 -4.99 -0.29 15.29
N LEU A 482 -4.61 -1.49 14.87
CA LEU A 482 -4.25 -1.77 13.48
C LEU A 482 -5.31 -2.69 12.87
N THR A 483 -5.97 -2.22 11.83
CA THR A 483 -7.01 -3.01 11.14
C THR A 483 -6.51 -3.44 9.78
N LEU A 484 -6.72 -4.71 9.44
CA LEU A 484 -6.40 -5.29 8.14
C LEU A 484 -7.70 -5.56 7.36
N SER A 485 -7.72 -5.21 6.07
CA SER A 485 -8.86 -5.51 5.20
C SER A 485 -8.40 -5.88 3.80
N ALA A 486 -8.99 -6.93 3.22
CA ALA A 486 -8.74 -7.32 1.84
C ALA A 486 -9.53 -6.48 0.84
N THR A 487 -10.65 -5.90 1.28
CA THR A 487 -11.47 -5.01 0.45
C THR A 487 -11.81 -3.77 1.25
N PRO A 488 -11.50 -2.59 0.75
CA PRO A 488 -11.95 -1.37 1.40
C PRO A 488 -13.49 -1.37 1.41
N ILE A 489 -14.09 -1.46 2.62
CA ILE A 489 -15.53 -1.29 2.74
C ILE A 489 -15.81 0.18 2.46
N PRO A 490 -16.81 0.51 1.65
CA PRO A 490 -17.13 1.88 1.32
C PRO A 490 -17.31 2.81 2.53
N ARG A 491 -17.86 2.32 3.65
CA ARG A 491 -17.99 3.11 4.88
C ARG A 491 -16.63 3.39 5.53
N THR A 492 -15.76 2.39 5.63
CA THR A 492 -14.41 2.55 6.19
C THR A 492 -13.54 3.42 5.28
N LEU A 493 -13.70 3.26 3.98
CA LEU A 493 -13.10 4.09 2.95
C LEU A 493 -13.56 5.55 3.08
N HIS A 494 -14.86 5.78 3.25
CA HIS A 494 -15.41 7.11 3.49
C HIS A 494 -14.80 7.79 4.73
N MET A 495 -14.65 7.08 5.84
CA MET A 495 -14.01 7.60 7.06
C MET A 495 -12.52 7.93 6.85
N SER A 496 -11.84 7.17 5.99
CA SER A 496 -10.42 7.42 5.67
C SER A 496 -10.26 8.57 4.67
N LEU A 497 -11.10 8.65 3.65
CA LEU A 497 -11.10 9.75 2.68
C LEU A 497 -11.49 11.11 3.33
N SER A 498 -12.28 11.07 4.40
CA SER A 498 -12.62 12.27 5.18
C SER A 498 -11.52 12.67 6.19
N GLY A 499 -10.36 12.00 6.20
CA GLY A 499 -9.27 12.31 7.12
C GLY A 499 -9.53 11.92 8.59
N LEU A 500 -10.61 11.18 8.84
CA LEU A 500 -10.99 10.74 10.19
C LEU A 500 -10.23 9.50 10.66
N ARG A 501 -9.68 8.70 9.73
CA ARG A 501 -8.92 7.48 10.03
C ARG A 501 -7.72 7.38 9.11
N ASP A 502 -6.55 7.10 9.69
CA ASP A 502 -5.33 6.89 8.91
C ASP A 502 -5.43 5.61 8.08
N MET A 503 -4.99 5.66 6.81
CA MET A 503 -5.05 4.53 5.90
C MET A 503 -3.75 4.39 5.12
N SER A 504 -3.31 3.14 4.95
CA SER A 504 -2.25 2.77 4.00
C SER A 504 -2.78 1.72 3.04
N THR A 505 -2.51 1.90 1.75
CA THR A 505 -2.93 0.97 0.69
C THR A 505 -1.72 0.21 0.16
N ILE A 506 -1.88 -1.10 -0.06
CA ILE A 506 -0.89 -1.96 -0.70
C ILE A 506 -1.49 -2.42 -2.03
N ASN A 507 -1.13 -1.74 -3.11
CA ASN A 507 -1.65 -1.99 -4.46
C ASN A 507 -0.65 -2.78 -5.31
N THR A 508 0.64 -2.74 -4.97
CA THR A 508 1.70 -3.43 -5.69
C THR A 508 1.73 -4.92 -5.29
N PRO A 509 1.56 -5.85 -6.24
CA PRO A 509 1.64 -7.28 -5.95
C PRO A 509 3.07 -7.71 -5.63
N PRO A 510 3.27 -8.76 -4.80
CA PRO A 510 4.57 -9.42 -4.69
C PRO A 510 5.05 -9.93 -6.05
N ARG A 511 6.36 -9.87 -6.32
CA ARG A 511 6.96 -10.20 -7.63
C ARG A 511 6.66 -11.61 -8.14
N GLU A 512 6.47 -12.56 -7.24
CA GLU A 512 6.22 -13.97 -7.59
C GLU A 512 4.76 -14.26 -7.94
N ARG A 513 3.85 -13.28 -7.76
CA ARG A 513 2.42 -13.48 -7.94
C ARG A 513 2.03 -13.34 -9.41
N GLN A 514 1.34 -14.37 -9.91
CA GLN A 514 0.80 -14.38 -11.26
C GLN A 514 -0.69 -13.97 -11.29
N PRO A 515 -1.18 -13.34 -12.37
CA PRO A 515 -2.61 -13.10 -12.56
C PRO A 515 -3.40 -14.40 -12.59
N ILE A 516 -4.61 -14.37 -12.04
CA ILE A 516 -5.51 -15.52 -12.00
C ILE A 516 -6.29 -15.56 -13.30
N HIS A 517 -6.11 -16.62 -14.08
CA HIS A 517 -6.88 -16.81 -15.31
C HIS A 517 -8.36 -17.04 -14.99
N THR A 518 -9.20 -16.12 -15.41
CA THR A 518 -10.64 -16.13 -15.08
C THR A 518 -11.48 -16.41 -16.32
N VAL A 519 -12.31 -17.42 -16.26
CA VAL A 519 -13.16 -17.87 -17.38
C VAL A 519 -14.64 -17.81 -16.97
N LEU A 520 -15.48 -17.18 -17.77
CA LEU A 520 -16.94 -17.21 -17.64
C LEU A 520 -17.49 -18.22 -18.66
N SER A 521 -18.27 -19.18 -18.18
CA SER A 521 -18.87 -20.21 -19.03
C SER A 521 -20.21 -20.66 -18.50
N GLU A 522 -21.04 -21.26 -19.38
CA GLU A 522 -22.14 -22.09 -18.92
C GLU A 522 -21.60 -23.34 -18.22
N TRP A 523 -22.46 -23.93 -17.35
CA TRP A 523 -22.12 -25.21 -16.73
C TRP A 523 -21.82 -26.29 -17.79
N ASP A 524 -20.60 -26.83 -17.79
CA ASP A 524 -20.16 -27.94 -18.65
C ASP A 524 -19.36 -28.96 -17.85
N ASP A 525 -19.83 -30.22 -17.88
CA ASP A 525 -19.17 -31.33 -17.19
C ASP A 525 -17.77 -31.64 -17.74
N THR A 526 -17.56 -31.38 -19.04
CA THR A 526 -16.26 -31.60 -19.68
C THR A 526 -15.23 -30.59 -19.16
N LEU A 527 -15.62 -29.32 -19.08
CA LEU A 527 -14.79 -28.25 -18.53
C LEU A 527 -14.43 -28.52 -17.06
N LEU A 528 -15.43 -28.92 -16.27
CA LEU A 528 -15.27 -29.24 -14.86
C LEU A 528 -14.26 -30.38 -14.65
N ARG A 529 -14.41 -31.45 -15.43
CA ARG A 529 -13.49 -32.60 -15.41
C ARG A 529 -12.07 -32.20 -15.77
N GLN A 530 -11.88 -31.43 -16.86
CA GLN A 530 -10.58 -30.97 -17.28
C GLN A 530 -9.90 -30.07 -16.24
N ALA A 531 -10.67 -29.15 -15.63
CA ALA A 531 -10.17 -28.26 -14.58
C ALA A 531 -9.67 -29.03 -13.36
N ILE A 532 -10.41 -30.03 -12.89
CA ILE A 532 -10.04 -30.87 -11.76
C ILE A 532 -8.83 -31.76 -12.11
N GLN A 533 -8.84 -32.44 -13.25
CA GLN A 533 -7.73 -33.29 -13.70
C GLN A 533 -6.41 -32.52 -13.87
N ARG A 534 -6.49 -31.28 -14.33
CA ARG A 534 -5.31 -30.39 -14.39
C ARG A 534 -4.67 -30.20 -13.03
N GLU A 535 -5.49 -29.97 -11.99
CA GLU A 535 -4.97 -29.81 -10.62
C GLU A 535 -4.39 -31.11 -10.06
N LEU A 536 -5.09 -32.21 -10.23
CA LEU A 536 -4.59 -33.52 -9.81
C LEU A 536 -3.23 -33.87 -10.43
N ASN A 537 -3.04 -33.53 -11.71
CA ASN A 537 -1.78 -33.79 -12.43
C ASN A 537 -0.59 -32.97 -11.91
N ARG A 538 -0.84 -31.91 -11.14
CA ARG A 538 0.20 -31.06 -10.55
C ARG A 538 0.18 -31.08 -9.01
N ASP A 539 -0.45 -32.09 -8.40
CA ASP A 539 -0.63 -32.26 -6.95
C ASP A 539 -1.31 -31.05 -6.28
N GLY A 540 -2.15 -30.34 -7.04
CA GLY A 540 -2.91 -29.18 -6.56
C GLY A 540 -4.29 -29.54 -6.06
N GLN A 541 -4.94 -28.58 -5.39
CA GLN A 541 -6.28 -28.72 -4.82
C GLN A 541 -7.28 -27.78 -5.50
N VAL A 542 -8.57 -28.17 -5.46
CA VAL A 542 -9.66 -27.45 -6.12
C VAL A 542 -10.74 -27.04 -5.11
N PHE A 543 -11.14 -25.78 -5.16
CA PHE A 543 -12.37 -25.30 -4.52
C PHE A 543 -13.53 -25.34 -5.49
N ILE A 544 -14.68 -25.89 -5.06
CA ILE A 544 -15.97 -25.75 -5.77
C ILE A 544 -16.93 -25.04 -4.83
N VAL A 545 -17.35 -23.82 -5.20
CA VAL A 545 -18.18 -22.96 -4.36
C VAL A 545 -19.60 -22.90 -4.91
N THR A 546 -20.59 -22.99 -4.04
CA THR A 546 -22.01 -22.82 -4.40
C THR A 546 -22.73 -21.85 -3.45
N ASP A 547 -23.79 -21.20 -3.95
CA ASP A 547 -24.56 -20.19 -3.21
C ASP A 547 -25.44 -20.78 -2.09
N LYS A 548 -25.81 -22.06 -2.18
CA LYS A 548 -26.77 -22.70 -1.27
C LYS A 548 -26.28 -24.04 -0.73
N VAL A 549 -26.65 -24.32 0.53
CA VAL A 549 -26.40 -25.63 1.16
C VAL A 549 -27.27 -26.71 0.51
N ARG A 550 -28.51 -26.34 0.12
CA ARG A 550 -29.41 -27.27 -0.56
C ARG A 550 -28.86 -27.67 -1.92
N GLY A 551 -28.56 -28.95 -2.10
CA GLY A 551 -28.01 -29.52 -3.32
C GLY A 551 -26.48 -29.65 -3.32
N ILE A 552 -25.78 -29.22 -2.27
CA ILE A 552 -24.30 -29.32 -2.20
C ILE A 552 -23.83 -30.76 -2.25
N GLN A 553 -24.57 -31.70 -1.59
CA GLN A 553 -24.25 -33.13 -1.62
C GLN A 553 -24.39 -33.71 -3.03
N ALA A 554 -25.47 -33.34 -3.74
CA ALA A 554 -25.68 -33.77 -5.13
C ALA A 554 -24.59 -33.23 -6.07
N LEU A 555 -24.11 -32.00 -5.82
CA LEU A 555 -22.96 -31.44 -6.53
C LEU A 555 -21.68 -32.23 -6.26
N ALA A 556 -21.42 -32.56 -5.00
CA ALA A 556 -20.25 -33.35 -4.62
C ALA A 556 -20.31 -34.78 -5.22
N ASP A 557 -21.48 -35.41 -5.23
CA ASP A 557 -21.69 -36.74 -5.84
C ASP A 557 -21.50 -36.67 -7.36
N ARG A 558 -21.95 -35.61 -8.02
CA ARG A 558 -21.68 -35.35 -9.44
C ARG A 558 -20.20 -35.23 -9.72
N VAL A 559 -19.44 -34.48 -8.89
CA VAL A 559 -17.99 -34.36 -9.02
C VAL A 559 -17.28 -35.71 -8.86
N ARG A 560 -17.68 -36.51 -7.85
CA ARG A 560 -17.15 -37.88 -7.65
C ARG A 560 -17.41 -38.79 -8.85
N HIS A 561 -18.53 -38.58 -9.53
CA HIS A 561 -18.89 -39.35 -10.74
C HIS A 561 -18.06 -38.91 -11.97
N LEU A 562 -17.80 -37.59 -12.08
CA LEU A 562 -17.03 -37.03 -13.19
C LEU A 562 -15.53 -37.33 -13.09
N VAL A 563 -14.99 -37.34 -11.87
CA VAL A 563 -13.57 -37.57 -11.57
C VAL A 563 -13.46 -38.55 -10.40
N PRO A 564 -13.59 -39.87 -10.64
CA PRO A 564 -13.58 -40.88 -9.56
C PRO A 564 -12.26 -40.98 -8.81
N GLU A 565 -11.16 -40.54 -9.44
CA GLU A 565 -9.82 -40.50 -8.82
C GLU A 565 -9.64 -39.42 -7.79
N ALA A 566 -10.50 -38.38 -7.77
CA ALA A 566 -10.39 -37.25 -6.85
C ALA A 566 -11.05 -37.56 -5.50
N SER A 567 -10.34 -37.27 -4.42
CA SER A 567 -10.90 -37.32 -3.06
C SER A 567 -11.70 -36.04 -2.79
N VAL A 568 -13.02 -36.16 -2.58
CA VAL A 568 -13.96 -35.04 -2.49
C VAL A 568 -14.57 -34.95 -1.09
N VAL A 569 -14.44 -33.79 -0.46
CA VAL A 569 -15.07 -33.47 0.84
C VAL A 569 -16.04 -32.30 0.71
N VAL A 570 -17.03 -32.26 1.59
CA VAL A 570 -18.07 -31.20 1.63
C VAL A 570 -17.93 -30.39 2.91
N GLY A 571 -18.02 -29.03 2.78
CA GLY A 571 -18.02 -28.14 3.93
C GLY A 571 -19.07 -27.04 3.79
N HIS A 572 -19.95 -26.84 4.78
CA HIS A 572 -20.95 -25.78 4.75
C HIS A 572 -21.33 -25.26 6.14
N GLY A 573 -21.87 -24.05 6.23
CA GLY A 573 -22.16 -23.34 7.47
C GLY A 573 -23.29 -23.94 8.33
N GLN A 574 -24.02 -24.98 7.86
CA GLN A 574 -25.01 -25.72 8.66
C GLN A 574 -24.43 -26.96 9.33
N MET A 575 -23.20 -27.36 9.01
CA MET A 575 -22.47 -28.40 9.74
C MET A 575 -22.19 -27.95 11.17
N HIS A 576 -22.01 -28.94 12.06
CA HIS A 576 -21.50 -28.61 13.40
C HIS A 576 -20.13 -27.96 13.27
N GLU A 577 -19.92 -26.90 14.03
CA GLU A 577 -18.74 -26.06 13.87
C GLU A 577 -17.41 -26.82 14.00
N THR A 578 -17.36 -27.81 14.91
CA THR A 578 -16.19 -28.70 15.09
C THR A 578 -15.95 -29.59 13.88
N GLU A 579 -17.01 -30.11 13.26
CA GLU A 579 -16.93 -30.95 12.06
C GLU A 579 -16.42 -30.14 10.86
N LEU A 580 -16.94 -28.93 10.72
CA LEU A 580 -16.51 -28.02 9.66
C LEU A 580 -15.02 -27.67 9.82
N GLU A 581 -14.59 -27.38 11.05
CA GLU A 581 -13.20 -27.07 11.36
C GLU A 581 -12.27 -28.27 11.06
N GLU A 582 -12.69 -29.48 11.38
CA GLU A 582 -11.95 -30.69 11.05
C GLU A 582 -11.81 -30.90 9.54
N VAL A 583 -12.91 -30.74 8.79
CA VAL A 583 -12.91 -30.81 7.32
C VAL A 583 -11.92 -29.80 6.72
N MET A 584 -11.96 -28.56 7.21
CA MET A 584 -11.08 -27.50 6.71
C MET A 584 -9.59 -27.76 7.03
N MET A 585 -9.29 -28.31 8.20
CA MET A 585 -7.92 -28.68 8.58
C MET A 585 -7.39 -29.82 7.70
N ARG A 586 -8.17 -30.92 7.56
CA ARG A 586 -7.79 -32.06 6.72
C ARG A 586 -7.60 -31.69 5.26
N PHE A 587 -8.46 -30.77 4.73
CA PHE A 587 -8.27 -30.22 3.40
C PHE A 587 -6.98 -29.39 3.31
N SER A 588 -6.72 -28.52 4.29
CA SER A 588 -5.48 -27.73 4.35
C SER A 588 -4.21 -28.59 4.45
N ASP A 589 -4.29 -29.73 5.13
CA ASP A 589 -3.19 -30.68 5.29
C ASP A 589 -3.01 -31.59 4.04
N GLY A 590 -3.84 -31.40 2.98
CA GLY A 590 -3.74 -32.11 1.71
C GLY A 590 -4.37 -33.50 1.67
N GLU A 591 -5.22 -33.86 2.64
CA GLU A 591 -5.89 -35.17 2.64
C GLU A 591 -7.00 -35.30 1.59
N PHE A 592 -7.49 -34.17 1.06
CA PHE A 592 -8.52 -34.11 0.03
C PHE A 592 -8.09 -33.24 -1.12
N ASP A 593 -8.44 -33.64 -2.36
CA ASP A 593 -8.13 -32.93 -3.58
C ASP A 593 -9.17 -31.86 -3.91
N VAL A 594 -10.45 -32.12 -3.59
CA VAL A 594 -11.58 -31.22 -3.92
C VAL A 594 -12.40 -30.92 -2.68
N LEU A 595 -12.56 -29.62 -2.38
CA LEU A 595 -13.51 -29.14 -1.38
C LEU A 595 -14.72 -28.50 -2.06
N VAL A 596 -15.89 -29.11 -1.87
CA VAL A 596 -17.17 -28.53 -2.27
C VAL A 596 -17.75 -27.78 -1.09
N ALA A 597 -17.87 -26.44 -1.22
CA ALA A 597 -18.28 -25.63 -0.08
C ALA A 597 -19.25 -24.50 -0.45
N THR A 598 -19.87 -23.90 0.56
CA THR A 598 -20.57 -22.63 0.42
C THR A 598 -19.62 -21.46 0.60
N THR A 599 -20.12 -20.24 0.79
CA THR A 599 -19.34 -19.01 1.00
C THR A 599 -18.39 -19.02 2.21
N ILE A 600 -18.30 -20.12 2.96
CA ILE A 600 -17.37 -20.24 4.09
C ILE A 600 -15.90 -20.06 3.70
N ILE A 601 -15.54 -20.37 2.44
CA ILE A 601 -14.17 -20.19 1.91
C ILE A 601 -13.79 -18.71 1.84
N GLU A 602 -14.77 -17.83 1.78
CA GLU A 602 -14.58 -16.38 1.80
C GLU A 602 -13.86 -15.86 3.08
N ASN A 603 -13.82 -16.68 4.15
CA ASN A 603 -13.35 -16.30 5.48
C ASN A 603 -11.83 -16.37 5.70
N GLY A 604 -11.02 -15.92 4.76
CA GLY A 604 -9.60 -15.65 5.02
C GLY A 604 -8.63 -16.83 4.92
N LEU A 605 -9.09 -18.05 4.63
CA LEU A 605 -8.25 -19.25 4.53
C LEU A 605 -7.17 -19.12 3.47
N ASP A 606 -5.94 -19.47 3.87
CA ASP A 606 -4.78 -19.55 2.99
C ASP A 606 -4.37 -21.01 2.81
N ILE A 607 -4.69 -21.57 1.65
CA ILE A 607 -4.31 -22.92 1.28
C ILE A 607 -3.41 -22.84 0.06
N GLN A 608 -2.12 -23.08 0.24
CA GLN A 608 -1.09 -22.82 -0.77
C GLN A 608 -1.25 -23.69 -2.03
N ASN A 609 -1.77 -24.92 -1.87
CA ASN A 609 -1.94 -25.87 -2.97
C ASN A 609 -3.26 -25.71 -3.70
N ALA A 610 -4.19 -24.87 -3.23
CA ALA A 610 -5.45 -24.63 -3.91
C ALA A 610 -5.27 -23.60 -5.02
N ASN A 611 -5.06 -24.06 -6.25
CA ASN A 611 -4.78 -23.20 -7.41
C ASN A 611 -5.98 -23.06 -8.36
N THR A 612 -7.02 -23.85 -8.21
CA THR A 612 -8.26 -23.72 -9.02
C THR A 612 -9.48 -23.51 -8.12
N ILE A 613 -10.29 -22.49 -8.48
CA ILE A 613 -11.61 -22.28 -7.89
C ILE A 613 -12.69 -22.30 -8.96
N ILE A 614 -13.77 -23.04 -8.70
CA ILE A 614 -14.93 -23.15 -9.57
C ILE A 614 -16.13 -22.62 -8.81
N ILE A 615 -16.71 -21.53 -9.28
CA ILE A 615 -17.86 -20.86 -8.65
C ILE A 615 -19.12 -21.24 -9.44
N ASN A 616 -19.92 -22.11 -8.85
CA ASN A 616 -21.20 -22.55 -9.42
C ASN A 616 -22.27 -21.50 -9.17
N ARG A 617 -23.04 -21.17 -10.21
CA ARG A 617 -24.09 -20.14 -10.20
C ARG A 617 -23.53 -18.77 -9.80
N ALA A 618 -22.44 -18.39 -10.46
CA ALA A 618 -21.70 -17.15 -10.19
C ALA A 618 -22.60 -15.89 -10.25
N GLU A 619 -23.70 -15.92 -11.01
CA GLU A 619 -24.70 -14.85 -11.13
C GLU A 619 -25.37 -14.48 -9.80
N HIS A 620 -25.38 -15.36 -8.80
CA HIS A 620 -25.97 -15.12 -7.49
C HIS A 620 -25.02 -14.46 -6.48
N PHE A 621 -23.75 -14.36 -6.81
CA PHE A 621 -22.74 -13.76 -5.93
C PHE A 621 -22.59 -12.25 -6.16
N GLY A 622 -22.31 -11.53 -5.11
CA GLY A 622 -21.92 -10.12 -5.21
C GLY A 622 -20.52 -9.94 -5.81
N LEU A 623 -20.26 -8.77 -6.40
CA LEU A 623 -19.00 -8.48 -7.07
C LEU A 623 -17.80 -8.59 -6.10
N ALA A 624 -17.90 -7.99 -4.91
CA ALA A 624 -16.89 -8.10 -3.87
C ALA A 624 -16.67 -9.54 -3.39
N GLN A 625 -17.74 -10.36 -3.32
CA GLN A 625 -17.64 -11.78 -2.96
C GLN A 625 -16.89 -12.58 -4.03
N LEU A 626 -17.22 -12.39 -5.30
CA LEU A 626 -16.53 -13.03 -6.42
C LEU A 626 -15.05 -12.70 -6.41
N TYR A 627 -14.71 -11.43 -6.16
CA TYR A 627 -13.33 -10.98 -6.07
C TYR A 627 -12.58 -11.63 -4.89
N GLN A 628 -13.20 -11.68 -3.72
CA GLN A 628 -12.62 -12.34 -2.54
C GLN A 628 -12.42 -13.85 -2.77
N LEU A 629 -13.40 -14.54 -3.37
CA LEU A 629 -13.33 -15.96 -3.71
C LEU A 629 -12.23 -16.22 -4.73
N ARG A 630 -12.16 -15.43 -5.81
CA ARG A 630 -11.08 -15.49 -6.80
C ARG A 630 -9.70 -15.36 -6.13
N GLY A 631 -9.56 -14.43 -5.18
CA GLY A 631 -8.31 -14.20 -4.46
C GLY A 631 -7.90 -15.34 -3.52
N ARG A 632 -8.72 -16.40 -3.37
CA ARG A 632 -8.36 -17.59 -2.56
C ARG A 632 -7.40 -18.53 -3.27
N VAL A 633 -7.26 -18.43 -4.58
CA VAL A 633 -6.35 -19.25 -5.39
C VAL A 633 -5.20 -18.40 -5.97
N GLY A 634 -4.18 -19.06 -6.54
CA GLY A 634 -3.05 -18.37 -7.15
C GLY A 634 -2.15 -17.66 -6.14
N ARG A 635 -1.85 -18.30 -5.01
CA ARG A 635 -1.00 -17.77 -3.94
C ARG A 635 0.43 -18.32 -3.95
N SER A 636 0.69 -19.29 -4.81
CA SER A 636 2.01 -19.86 -5.06
C SER A 636 2.59 -19.35 -6.38
N ALA A 637 3.79 -19.75 -6.73
CA ALA A 637 4.39 -19.51 -8.04
C ALA A 637 3.61 -20.16 -9.20
N GLN A 638 2.66 -21.03 -8.91
CA GLN A 638 1.80 -21.68 -9.90
C GLN A 638 0.63 -20.79 -10.28
N ARG A 639 0.31 -20.78 -11.59
CA ARG A 639 -0.82 -20.01 -12.12
C ARG A 639 -2.15 -20.49 -11.53
N GLY A 640 -2.93 -19.55 -11.02
CA GLY A 640 -4.29 -19.79 -10.49
C GLY A 640 -5.35 -19.73 -11.58
N TYR A 641 -6.43 -20.53 -11.41
CA TYR A 641 -7.58 -20.55 -12.32
C TYR A 641 -8.88 -20.30 -11.56
N CYS A 642 -9.75 -19.47 -12.13
CA CYS A 642 -11.07 -19.17 -11.62
C CYS A 642 -12.12 -19.39 -12.70
N TYR A 643 -13.01 -20.37 -12.49
CA TYR A 643 -14.12 -20.65 -13.40
C TYR A 643 -15.42 -20.11 -12.78
N LEU A 644 -16.03 -19.14 -13.46
CA LEU A 644 -17.32 -18.57 -13.13
C LEU A 644 -18.38 -19.27 -13.99
N LEU A 645 -19.12 -20.18 -13.38
CA LEU A 645 -20.12 -20.97 -14.08
C LEU A 645 -21.52 -20.41 -13.80
N HIS A 646 -22.32 -20.22 -14.84
CA HIS A 646 -23.73 -19.86 -14.73
C HIS A 646 -24.65 -20.96 -15.24
N GLU A 647 -25.92 -20.87 -14.88
CA GLU A 647 -26.89 -21.91 -15.20
C GLU A 647 -27.14 -21.99 -16.71
N LYS A 648 -27.10 -23.22 -17.25
CA LYS A 648 -27.27 -23.47 -18.68
C LYS A 648 -28.68 -23.06 -19.13
N ASN A 649 -28.76 -22.35 -20.29
CA ASN A 649 -30.00 -21.85 -20.87
C ASN A 649 -30.78 -20.83 -20.02
N SER A 650 -30.15 -20.20 -19.00
CA SER A 650 -30.76 -19.12 -18.22
C SER A 650 -30.16 -17.79 -18.64
N PRO A 651 -30.94 -16.81 -19.13
CA PRO A 651 -30.41 -15.50 -19.46
C PRO A 651 -29.96 -14.81 -18.19
N LEU A 652 -28.74 -14.27 -18.22
CA LEU A 652 -28.20 -13.47 -17.11
C LEU A 652 -29.02 -12.17 -16.99
N SER A 653 -29.33 -11.77 -15.76
CA SER A 653 -29.88 -10.44 -15.51
C SER A 653 -28.85 -9.36 -15.88
N TYR A 654 -29.32 -8.16 -16.21
CA TYR A 654 -28.42 -7.04 -16.56
C TYR A 654 -27.35 -6.78 -15.48
N ASP A 655 -27.75 -6.81 -14.21
CA ASP A 655 -26.81 -6.60 -13.10
C ASP A 655 -25.83 -7.74 -12.90
N ALA A 656 -26.28 -9.00 -13.09
CA ALA A 656 -25.39 -10.15 -13.04
C ALA A 656 -24.34 -10.07 -14.17
N GLN A 657 -24.77 -9.70 -15.38
CA GLN A 657 -23.86 -9.50 -16.50
C GLN A 657 -22.83 -8.40 -16.20
N ARG A 658 -23.24 -7.26 -15.67
CA ARG A 658 -22.33 -6.16 -15.28
C ARG A 658 -21.31 -6.60 -14.23
N ARG A 659 -21.74 -7.34 -13.19
CA ARG A 659 -20.84 -7.86 -12.15
C ARG A 659 -19.83 -8.85 -12.71
N LEU A 660 -20.27 -9.81 -13.52
CA LEU A 660 -19.40 -10.82 -14.12
C LEU A 660 -18.42 -10.21 -15.12
N SER A 661 -18.87 -9.26 -15.96
CA SER A 661 -17.99 -8.51 -16.86
C SER A 661 -16.92 -7.73 -16.11
N ALA A 662 -17.27 -7.06 -15.00
CA ALA A 662 -16.32 -6.32 -14.20
C ALA A 662 -15.19 -7.20 -13.61
N ILE A 663 -15.51 -8.45 -13.20
CA ILE A 663 -14.49 -9.41 -12.73
C ILE A 663 -13.57 -9.85 -13.87
N ILE A 664 -14.13 -10.06 -15.07
CA ILE A 664 -13.33 -10.49 -16.24
C ILE A 664 -12.41 -9.37 -16.70
N GLU A 665 -12.93 -8.15 -16.85
CA GLU A 665 -12.16 -6.96 -17.25
C GLU A 665 -10.97 -6.72 -16.30
N SER A 666 -11.15 -7.03 -15.01
CA SER A 666 -10.09 -6.91 -13.99
C SER A 666 -9.24 -8.19 -13.84
N SER A 667 -9.39 -9.21 -14.69
CA SER A 667 -8.75 -10.52 -14.50
C SER A 667 -7.25 -10.50 -14.74
N GLU A 668 -6.78 -9.71 -15.67
CA GLU A 668 -5.37 -9.58 -16.04
C GLU A 668 -4.61 -8.60 -15.14
N GLU A 669 -5.32 -7.79 -14.35
CA GLU A 669 -4.72 -6.80 -13.49
C GLU A 669 -4.65 -7.30 -12.04
N LEU A 670 -3.45 -7.22 -11.47
CA LEU A 670 -3.22 -7.41 -10.05
C LEU A 670 -3.42 -6.06 -9.33
N GLY A 671 -3.97 -6.07 -8.09
CA GLY A 671 -4.23 -4.85 -7.33
C GLY A 671 -5.56 -4.16 -7.65
N ALA A 672 -6.47 -4.83 -8.35
CA ALA A 672 -7.78 -4.27 -8.72
C ALA A 672 -8.80 -4.18 -7.58
N GLY A 673 -8.45 -4.59 -6.35
CA GLY A 673 -9.42 -4.71 -5.23
C GLY A 673 -10.14 -3.41 -4.90
N PHE A 674 -9.44 -2.29 -4.92
CA PHE A 674 -10.05 -0.98 -4.70
C PHE A 674 -11.02 -0.61 -5.83
N ARG A 675 -10.64 -0.81 -7.11
CA ARG A 675 -11.52 -0.55 -8.26
C ARG A 675 -12.76 -1.44 -8.23
N ILE A 676 -12.60 -2.70 -7.88
CA ILE A 676 -13.72 -3.62 -7.74
C ILE A 676 -14.67 -3.17 -6.63
N ALA A 677 -14.16 -2.70 -5.49
CA ALA A 677 -15.00 -2.17 -4.42
C ALA A 677 -15.75 -0.91 -4.86
N MET A 678 -15.12 -0.02 -5.61
CA MET A 678 -15.77 1.14 -6.21
C MET A 678 -16.82 0.73 -7.26
N ARG A 679 -16.49 -0.27 -8.08
CA ARG A 679 -17.44 -0.80 -9.07
C ARG A 679 -18.65 -1.50 -8.42
N ASP A 680 -18.44 -2.21 -7.31
CA ASP A 680 -19.52 -2.79 -6.50
C ASP A 680 -20.44 -1.68 -5.93
N LEU A 681 -19.82 -0.57 -5.47
CA LEU A 681 -20.55 0.63 -5.04
C LEU A 681 -21.36 1.25 -6.19
N GLU A 682 -20.81 1.34 -7.39
CA GLU A 682 -21.52 1.84 -8.57
C GLU A 682 -22.72 0.96 -8.96
N ILE A 683 -22.56 -0.37 -8.86
CA ILE A 683 -23.61 -1.32 -9.24
C ILE A 683 -24.73 -1.40 -8.18
N ARG A 684 -24.37 -1.43 -6.89
CA ARG A 684 -25.34 -1.50 -5.78
C ARG A 684 -25.90 -0.14 -5.38
N GLY A 685 -25.15 0.95 -5.69
CA GLY A 685 -25.40 2.28 -5.16
C GLY A 685 -24.81 2.51 -3.76
N ALA A 686 -24.48 3.77 -3.45
CA ALA A 686 -23.91 4.16 -2.16
C ALA A 686 -24.92 4.17 -1.00
N GLY A 687 -26.17 3.89 -1.27
CA GLY A 687 -27.28 4.06 -0.32
C GLY A 687 -27.30 3.11 0.88
N GLU A 688 -26.94 1.85 0.71
CA GLU A 688 -26.93 0.88 1.81
C GLU A 688 -25.85 1.13 2.87
N LEU A 689 -24.84 1.96 2.54
CA LEU A 689 -23.60 2.07 3.31
C LEU A 689 -23.63 3.11 4.42
N LEU A 690 -24.36 4.20 4.22
CA LEU A 690 -24.28 5.39 5.08
C LEU A 690 -25.55 5.67 5.91
N GLY A 691 -26.59 4.83 5.77
CA GLY A 691 -27.84 4.98 6.52
C GLY A 691 -28.90 5.82 5.80
N ALA A 692 -30.17 5.58 6.12
CA ALA A 692 -31.32 6.12 5.40
C ALA A 692 -31.40 7.67 5.33
N LYS A 693 -30.78 8.38 6.26
CA LYS A 693 -30.76 9.85 6.28
C LYS A 693 -29.81 10.49 5.26
N GLN A 694 -28.81 9.75 4.77
CA GLN A 694 -27.77 10.27 3.88
C GLN A 694 -28.03 9.94 2.39
N HIS A 695 -28.94 9.00 2.09
CA HIS A 695 -29.29 8.57 0.74
C HIS A 695 -29.67 9.72 -0.22
N GLY A 696 -30.52 10.62 0.23
CA GLY A 696 -31.04 11.69 -0.60
C GLY A 696 -29.97 12.73 -1.04
N HIS A 697 -28.93 12.92 -0.23
CA HIS A 697 -27.85 13.88 -0.56
C HIS A 697 -26.87 13.28 -1.55
N ILE A 698 -26.52 11.99 -1.42
CA ILE A 698 -25.63 11.30 -2.38
C ILE A 698 -26.28 11.22 -3.76
N ASP A 699 -27.59 10.93 -3.84
CA ASP A 699 -28.32 10.94 -5.11
C ASP A 699 -28.36 12.31 -5.77
N SER A 700 -28.36 13.36 -4.97
CA SER A 700 -28.47 14.73 -5.51
C SER A 700 -27.16 15.31 -6.02
N ILE A 701 -26.01 14.93 -5.45
CA ILE A 701 -24.70 15.54 -5.79
C ILE A 701 -23.64 14.52 -6.23
N GLY A 702 -23.90 13.23 -6.13
CA GLY A 702 -22.96 12.14 -6.40
C GLY A 702 -21.99 11.86 -5.24
N PHE A 703 -21.46 10.64 -5.21
CA PHE A 703 -20.62 10.15 -4.09
C PHE A 703 -19.31 10.91 -3.96
N ASP A 704 -18.61 11.19 -5.07
CA ASP A 704 -17.30 11.89 -5.05
C ASP A 704 -17.42 13.30 -4.46
N LEU A 705 -18.36 14.11 -4.96
CA LEU A 705 -18.57 15.45 -4.43
C LEU A 705 -19.04 15.41 -2.97
N TYR A 706 -19.86 14.41 -2.60
CA TYR A 706 -20.26 14.20 -1.22
C TYR A 706 -19.06 13.95 -0.30
N THR A 707 -18.13 13.07 -0.69
CA THR A 707 -16.92 12.76 0.11
C THR A 707 -16.00 13.97 0.26
N ARG A 708 -15.83 14.76 -0.81
CA ARG A 708 -15.05 16.01 -0.75
C ARG A 708 -15.67 17.04 0.19
N LEU A 709 -17.00 17.19 0.18
CA LEU A 709 -17.70 18.08 1.11
C LEU A 709 -17.57 17.61 2.57
N VAL A 710 -17.60 16.31 2.83
CA VAL A 710 -17.39 15.77 4.19
C VAL A 710 -15.96 16.03 4.66
N ALA A 711 -14.95 15.78 3.81
CA ALA A 711 -13.55 16.06 4.13
C ALA A 711 -13.35 17.56 4.45
N GLN A 712 -13.93 18.44 3.67
CA GLN A 712 -13.90 19.88 3.92
C GLN A 712 -14.57 20.24 5.25
N ALA A 713 -15.79 19.75 5.52
CA ALA A 713 -16.51 20.03 6.75
C ALA A 713 -15.74 19.57 8.00
N VAL A 714 -15.08 18.41 7.92
CA VAL A 714 -14.24 17.87 9.00
C VAL A 714 -13.02 18.77 9.24
N ASN A 715 -12.33 19.19 8.16
CA ASN A 715 -11.19 20.11 8.25
C ASN A 715 -11.59 21.47 8.83
N ASP A 716 -12.71 22.03 8.38
CA ASP A 716 -13.23 23.30 8.87
C ASP A 716 -13.60 23.24 10.34
N ALA A 717 -14.21 22.14 10.76
CA ALA A 717 -14.57 21.91 12.14
C ALA A 717 -13.33 21.68 13.04
N ARG A 718 -12.28 21.02 12.51
CA ARG A 718 -10.98 20.85 13.19
C ARG A 718 -10.27 22.20 13.39
N LYS A 719 -10.19 23.02 12.35
CA LYS A 719 -9.62 24.38 12.42
C LYS A 719 -10.40 25.29 13.40
N ARG A 720 -11.73 25.17 13.45
CA ARG A 720 -12.56 25.88 14.44
C ARG A 720 -12.20 25.48 15.87
N LYS A 721 -12.02 24.18 16.13
CA LYS A 721 -11.63 23.65 17.43
C LYS A 721 -10.23 24.11 17.83
N GLU A 722 -9.24 24.01 16.93
CA GLU A 722 -7.86 24.48 17.20
C GLU A 722 -7.81 25.97 17.54
N ARG A 723 -8.56 26.81 16.83
CA ARG A 723 -8.69 28.24 17.16
C ARG A 723 -9.34 28.49 18.52
N PHE A 724 -10.34 27.69 18.86
CA PHE A 724 -10.98 27.76 20.17
C PHE A 724 -10.01 27.36 21.30
N ASP A 725 -9.30 26.26 21.14
CA ASP A 725 -8.32 25.77 22.11
C ASP A 725 -7.15 26.76 22.29
N GLN A 726 -6.69 27.40 21.18
CA GLN A 726 -5.68 28.47 21.24
C GLN A 726 -6.19 29.72 21.98
N ALA A 727 -7.43 30.14 21.71
CA ALA A 727 -8.04 31.27 22.39
C ALA A 727 -8.24 31.02 23.90
N VAL A 728 -8.60 29.79 24.30
CA VAL A 728 -8.72 29.39 25.70
C VAL A 728 -7.34 29.39 26.40
N LYS A 729 -6.28 28.88 25.74
CA LYS A 729 -4.90 28.93 26.26
C LYS A 729 -4.40 30.36 26.43
N GLN A 730 -4.63 31.25 25.46
CA GLN A 730 -4.23 32.66 25.56
C GLN A 730 -4.98 33.44 26.65
N ASN A 731 -6.24 33.10 26.89
CA ASN A 731 -7.02 33.73 27.99
C ASN A 731 -6.69 33.12 29.34
N GLY A 732 -6.25 31.86 29.44
CA GLY A 732 -5.83 31.21 30.70
C GLY A 732 -4.46 31.67 31.20
N GLU A 733 -3.53 32.05 30.32
CA GLU A 733 -2.22 32.59 30.72
C GLU A 733 -2.28 34.04 31.21
N GLY A 734 -3.40 34.73 31.01
CA GLY A 734 -3.62 36.10 31.52
C GLY A 734 -4.06 36.18 33.00
N GLU A 735 -4.55 35.08 33.61
CA GLU A 735 -5.06 35.04 34.97
C GLU A 735 -4.11 34.41 36.02
N GLU A 736 -3.02 33.76 35.63
CA GLU A 736 -2.03 33.22 36.57
C GLU A 736 -1.09 34.25 37.21
N GLY A 737 -1.21 35.55 36.84
CA GLY A 737 -0.42 36.64 37.43
C GLY A 737 -0.99 37.27 38.73
N ALA A 738 -2.14 36.83 39.23
CA ALA A 738 -2.77 37.45 40.42
C ALA A 738 -3.58 36.44 41.26
N ALA A 739 -2.91 35.52 41.96
CA ALA A 739 -3.48 34.86 43.14
C ALA A 739 -2.38 34.33 44.04
N ASP A 740 -2.11 35.02 45.12
CA ASP A 740 -1.47 34.49 46.32
C ASP A 740 -2.40 33.51 47.03
N ALA A 741 -1.78 32.43 47.52
CA ALA A 741 -2.08 31.64 48.72
C ALA A 741 -3.57 31.50 49.16
N ASP A 742 -4.24 30.42 48.81
CA ASP A 742 -4.75 29.46 49.83
C ASP A 742 -5.29 28.17 49.15
N GLY A 743 -4.84 27.02 49.62
CA GLY A 743 -5.20 25.72 49.06
C GLY A 743 -6.60 25.27 49.56
N SER A 744 -7.56 25.20 48.66
CA SER A 744 -8.72 24.30 48.80
C SER A 744 -9.32 23.93 47.45
N VAL A 745 -9.32 22.64 47.19
CA VAL A 745 -9.95 22.02 46.03
C VAL A 745 -11.45 22.17 46.10
N THR A 746 -12.05 22.96 45.22
CA THR A 746 -13.51 23.03 45.06
C THR A 746 -13.94 22.29 43.78
N SER A 747 -15.07 21.61 43.89
CA SER A 747 -15.64 20.61 43.00
C SER A 747 -16.06 21.15 41.61
N LEU A 748 -16.14 20.26 40.66
CA LEU A 748 -16.61 20.44 39.27
C LEU A 748 -18.01 21.11 39.10
N ALA A 749 -18.69 21.46 40.15
CA ALA A 749 -20.01 22.10 40.11
C ALA A 749 -19.97 23.64 39.95
N ASP A 750 -18.83 24.30 40.20
CA ASP A 750 -18.70 25.76 40.13
C ASP A 750 -18.24 26.31 38.79
N ALA A 751 -17.96 25.41 37.80
CA ALA A 751 -17.52 25.80 36.43
C ALA A 751 -18.68 26.11 35.45
N ALA A 752 -19.93 25.90 35.86
CA ALA A 752 -21.10 26.07 34.99
C ALA A 752 -21.36 27.54 34.53
N PRO A 753 -21.07 28.60 35.29
CA PRO A 753 -21.26 29.97 34.82
C PRO A 753 -20.19 30.42 33.78
N ALA A 754 -18.97 29.94 33.92
CA ALA A 754 -17.87 30.27 32.99
C ALA A 754 -18.06 29.67 31.61
N LEU A 755 -18.63 28.47 31.53
CA LEU A 755 -18.98 27.82 30.25
C LEU A 755 -20.11 28.57 29.51
N GLN A 756 -21.12 29.09 30.21
CA GLN A 756 -22.18 29.87 29.58
C GLN A 756 -21.72 31.25 29.09
N VAL A 757 -20.78 31.89 29.76
CA VAL A 757 -20.19 33.17 29.30
C VAL A 757 -19.26 32.93 28.08
N ALA A 758 -18.54 31.81 28.04
CA ALA A 758 -17.71 31.43 26.90
C ALA A 758 -18.56 31.06 25.68
N GLU A 759 -19.70 30.40 25.88
CA GLU A 759 -20.64 30.05 24.82
C GLU A 759 -21.35 31.30 24.24
N GLN A 760 -21.69 32.27 25.05
CA GLN A 760 -22.26 33.56 24.63
C GLN A 760 -21.22 34.45 23.93
N ALA A 761 -19.95 34.42 24.33
CA ALA A 761 -18.86 35.13 23.69
C ALA A 761 -18.53 34.48 22.30
N ALA A 762 -18.64 33.15 22.19
CA ALA A 762 -18.45 32.44 20.90
C ALA A 762 -19.56 32.73 19.88
N VAL A 763 -20.80 32.90 20.36
CA VAL A 763 -21.94 33.29 19.50
C VAL A 763 -21.81 34.75 19.03
N ALA A 764 -21.36 35.65 19.88
CA ALA A 764 -21.12 37.04 19.53
C ALA A 764 -19.94 37.25 18.56
N LEU A 765 -18.90 36.42 18.65
CA LEU A 765 -17.76 36.41 17.73
C LEU A 765 -18.11 35.77 16.37
N ALA A 766 -19.15 34.94 16.30
CA ALA A 766 -19.62 34.33 15.07
C ALA A 766 -20.51 35.28 14.21
N GLU A 767 -21.15 36.27 14.82
CA GLU A 767 -21.99 37.26 14.13
C GLU A 767 -21.20 38.50 13.59
N ASP A 768 -20.00 38.77 14.11
CA ASP A 768 -19.16 39.90 13.71
C ASP A 768 -18.00 39.54 12.74
N ALA A 769 -17.92 38.30 12.27
CA ALA A 769 -16.86 37.89 11.36
C ALA A 769 -17.16 38.20 9.89
N ALA A 770 -17.17 39.50 9.55
CA ALA A 770 -16.68 39.93 8.25
C ALA A 770 -15.13 39.79 8.26
N PRO A 771 -14.47 39.48 7.15
CA PRO A 771 -13.10 38.95 7.14
C PRO A 771 -12.09 40.05 7.52
N ALA A 772 -11.61 40.01 8.77
CA ALA A 772 -10.42 40.75 9.17
C ALA A 772 -9.17 39.94 8.84
N ALA A 773 -8.36 40.50 7.91
CA ALA A 773 -7.08 39.92 7.50
C ALA A 773 -6.14 39.70 8.69
N ALA A 774 -5.77 38.46 8.91
CA ALA A 774 -4.76 38.07 9.89
C ALA A 774 -3.37 38.56 9.44
N GLN A 775 -2.70 39.34 10.27
CA GLN A 775 -1.28 39.62 10.18
C GLN A 775 -0.52 38.33 10.51
N ALA A 776 -0.09 37.61 9.49
CA ALA A 776 0.80 36.47 9.64
C ALA A 776 2.24 36.97 9.82
N THR A 777 2.86 36.67 10.97
CA THR A 777 4.30 36.74 11.15
C THR A 777 4.95 35.66 10.27
N ALA A 778 5.91 36.11 9.42
CA ALA A 778 6.59 35.26 8.46
C ALA A 778 7.38 34.11 9.12
N PRO A 779 7.21 32.87 8.70
CA PRO A 779 8.09 31.77 9.05
C PRO A 779 9.40 31.83 8.27
N ALA A 780 10.47 31.32 8.89
CA ALA A 780 11.83 31.28 8.39
C ALA A 780 11.99 30.44 7.13
N ARG A 781 12.98 30.78 6.34
CA ARG A 781 13.39 30.14 5.08
C ARG A 781 13.67 28.64 5.28
N ASP A 782 13.19 27.84 4.36
CA ASP A 782 13.60 26.55 3.83
C ASP A 782 12.50 25.48 3.63
N ASP A 783 11.19 25.86 3.60
CA ASP A 783 10.10 24.90 3.40
C ASP A 783 9.37 25.06 2.06
N LEU A 784 10.10 24.96 0.94
CA LEU A 784 9.50 24.81 -0.39
C LEU A 784 8.98 23.38 -0.65
N ASP A 785 9.33 22.42 0.23
CA ASP A 785 8.99 21.00 0.12
C ASP A 785 7.86 20.53 1.06
N THR A 786 7.21 21.43 1.80
CA THR A 786 6.03 21.04 2.56
C THR A 786 4.86 20.74 1.62
N PRO A 787 4.15 19.59 1.83
CA PRO A 787 2.94 19.30 1.08
C PRO A 787 1.96 20.46 1.21
N PHE A 788 1.48 20.99 0.09
CA PHE A 788 0.39 21.96 0.07
C PHE A 788 -0.82 21.31 0.76
N ASP A 789 -1.09 21.72 1.98
CA ASP A 789 -2.35 21.42 2.65
C ASP A 789 -3.43 22.05 1.75
N MET A 790 -4.19 21.22 1.04
CA MET A 790 -5.30 21.68 0.21
C MET A 790 -6.33 22.28 1.16
N GLU A 791 -6.20 23.55 1.44
CA GLU A 791 -7.06 24.23 2.41
C GLU A 791 -8.53 24.20 2.02
N ASP A 792 -8.84 24.09 0.73
CA ASP A 792 -10.21 23.91 0.24
C ASP A 792 -10.25 23.13 -1.08
N PRO A 793 -10.61 21.81 -1.06
CA PRO A 793 -10.76 21.02 -2.28
C PRO A 793 -11.86 21.51 -3.21
N LEU A 794 -12.66 22.47 -2.79
CA LEU A 794 -13.73 23.15 -3.55
C LEU A 794 -13.41 24.60 -3.88
N ALA A 795 -12.20 25.08 -3.61
CA ALA A 795 -11.79 26.44 -3.95
C ALA A 795 -12.06 26.76 -5.43
N ALA A 796 -12.43 28.00 -5.71
CA ALA A 796 -12.66 28.45 -7.07
C ALA A 796 -11.42 28.16 -7.94
N PRO A 797 -11.59 27.64 -9.18
CA PRO A 797 -10.45 27.32 -10.03
C PRO A 797 -9.72 28.58 -10.42
N VAL A 798 -8.40 28.49 -10.46
CA VAL A 798 -7.63 29.50 -11.20
C VAL A 798 -7.99 29.36 -12.67
N THR A 799 -8.55 30.43 -13.22
CA THR A 799 -8.89 30.48 -14.66
C THR A 799 -7.63 30.82 -15.45
N LEU A 800 -7.20 29.88 -16.31
CA LEU A 800 -6.03 30.08 -17.17
C LEU A 800 -6.43 30.28 -18.63
N ASP A 801 -6.04 31.40 -19.23
CA ASP A 801 -6.16 31.67 -20.65
C ASP A 801 -4.80 32.11 -21.19
N LEU A 802 -3.92 31.12 -21.42
CA LEU A 802 -2.56 31.31 -21.89
C LEU A 802 -2.47 31.03 -23.40
N PRO A 803 -1.67 31.82 -24.17
CA PRO A 803 -1.53 31.63 -25.62
C PRO A 803 -0.56 30.47 -25.98
N ILE A 804 -0.80 29.27 -25.41
CA ILE A 804 0.01 28.08 -25.66
C ILE A 804 -0.89 26.88 -26.00
N ASP A 805 -0.41 26.04 -26.92
CA ASP A 805 -1.03 24.76 -27.22
C ASP A 805 -0.61 23.74 -26.14
N ALA A 806 -1.56 23.31 -25.31
CA ALA A 806 -1.32 22.42 -24.17
C ALA A 806 -2.30 21.26 -24.22
N ARG A 807 -1.84 20.14 -24.76
CA ARG A 807 -2.62 18.92 -24.97
C ARG A 807 -1.72 17.70 -25.07
N ILE A 808 -2.30 16.51 -25.07
CA ILE A 808 -1.63 15.26 -25.41
C ILE A 808 -1.94 14.96 -26.88
N PRO A 809 -0.95 15.00 -27.81
CA PRO A 809 -1.18 14.71 -29.23
C PRO A 809 -1.76 13.30 -29.46
N ILE A 810 -2.70 13.16 -30.41
CA ILE A 810 -3.23 11.83 -30.78
C ILE A 810 -2.12 10.91 -31.29
N ALA A 811 -1.14 11.47 -32.02
CA ALA A 811 -0.01 10.71 -32.50
C ALA A 811 0.87 10.14 -31.37
N TYR A 812 0.87 10.77 -30.21
CA TYR A 812 1.63 10.32 -29.03
C TYR A 812 0.87 9.31 -28.19
N VAL A 813 -0.45 9.52 -28.00
CA VAL A 813 -1.35 8.58 -27.31
C VAL A 813 -2.64 8.45 -28.12
N GLU A 814 -2.80 7.34 -28.87
CA GLU A 814 -3.94 7.15 -29.78
C GLU A 814 -5.27 6.93 -29.03
N ASP A 815 -5.26 6.20 -27.92
CA ASP A 815 -6.46 5.87 -27.17
C ASP A 815 -7.04 7.08 -26.41
N GLU A 816 -8.29 7.44 -26.72
CA GLU A 816 -8.98 8.59 -26.12
C GLU A 816 -9.22 8.41 -24.61
N GLY A 817 -9.55 7.19 -24.18
CA GLY A 817 -9.79 6.88 -22.77
C GLY A 817 -8.51 7.05 -21.97
N LEU A 818 -7.39 6.58 -22.52
CA LEU A 818 -6.08 6.72 -21.89
C LEU A 818 -5.61 8.18 -21.84
N ARG A 819 -5.87 8.98 -22.91
CA ARG A 819 -5.60 10.43 -22.88
C ARG A 819 -6.40 11.12 -21.79
N LEU A 820 -7.68 10.78 -21.63
CA LEU A 820 -8.54 11.33 -20.58
C LEU A 820 -8.01 11.00 -19.18
N GLN A 821 -7.57 9.77 -18.95
CA GLN A 821 -6.95 9.36 -17.69
C GLN A 821 -5.68 10.17 -17.40
N LEU A 822 -4.82 10.33 -18.39
CA LEU A 822 -3.59 11.12 -18.26
C LEU A 822 -3.90 12.59 -17.97
N TYR A 823 -4.88 13.20 -18.66
CA TYR A 823 -5.30 14.57 -18.37
C TYR A 823 -5.75 14.74 -16.92
N ARG A 824 -6.55 13.82 -16.40
CA ARG A 824 -7.03 13.88 -15.01
C ARG A 824 -5.90 13.68 -14.00
N ARG A 825 -4.97 12.75 -14.26
CA ARG A 825 -3.78 12.56 -13.42
C ARG A 825 -2.93 13.81 -13.39
N ILE A 826 -2.65 14.40 -14.54
CA ILE A 826 -1.85 15.63 -14.66
C ILE A 826 -2.57 16.81 -14.00
N ALA A 827 -3.88 16.98 -14.23
CA ALA A 827 -4.66 18.07 -13.64
C ALA A 827 -4.77 18.02 -12.10
N ALA A 828 -4.70 16.81 -11.51
CA ALA A 828 -4.75 16.59 -10.06
C ALA A 828 -3.40 16.75 -9.35
N MET A 829 -2.29 16.97 -10.09
CA MET A 829 -0.97 17.12 -9.48
C MET A 829 -0.80 18.48 -8.80
N THR A 830 -0.33 18.44 -7.56
CA THR A 830 -0.10 19.63 -6.72
C THR A 830 1.39 19.89 -6.44
N HIS A 831 2.28 18.94 -6.79
CA HIS A 831 3.72 19.03 -6.56
C HIS A 831 4.53 19.00 -7.86
N VAL A 832 5.61 19.74 -7.90
CA VAL A 832 6.50 19.81 -9.08
C VAL A 832 7.21 18.48 -9.33
N ASP A 833 7.60 17.77 -8.28
CA ASP A 833 8.28 16.47 -8.39
C ASP A 833 7.40 15.40 -9.07
N GLY A 834 6.08 15.41 -8.79
CA GLY A 834 5.12 14.55 -9.45
C GLY A 834 5.02 14.78 -10.97
N LEU A 835 5.21 16.02 -11.44
CA LEU A 835 5.23 16.33 -12.87
C LEU A 835 6.48 15.75 -13.56
N GLU A 836 7.63 15.78 -12.91
CA GLU A 836 8.86 15.17 -13.45
C GLU A 836 8.81 13.63 -13.46
N GLU A 837 8.16 13.02 -12.47
CA GLU A 837 7.89 11.58 -12.47
C GLU A 837 6.92 11.20 -13.61
N MET A 838 5.85 11.97 -13.79
CA MET A 838 4.91 11.76 -14.89
C MET A 838 5.59 11.92 -16.26
N ARG A 839 6.48 12.89 -16.41
CA ARG A 839 7.28 13.08 -17.62
C ARG A 839 8.09 11.83 -17.94
N ARG A 840 8.80 11.24 -16.95
CA ARG A 840 9.56 10.01 -17.13
C ARG A 840 8.65 8.83 -17.45
N GLU A 841 7.51 8.69 -16.76
CA GLU A 841 6.51 7.65 -17.05
C GLU A 841 6.01 7.72 -18.50
N LEU A 842 5.69 8.93 -19.00
CA LEU A 842 5.23 9.12 -20.37
C LEU A 842 6.30 8.72 -21.40
N ILE A 843 7.56 9.12 -21.17
CA ILE A 843 8.68 8.75 -22.05
C ILE A 843 8.90 7.23 -22.04
N ASP A 844 8.82 6.59 -20.86
CA ASP A 844 9.01 5.15 -20.70
C ASP A 844 7.91 4.34 -21.41
N ARG A 845 6.66 4.79 -21.34
CA ARG A 845 5.50 4.09 -21.90
C ARG A 845 5.24 4.35 -23.37
N PHE A 846 5.45 5.56 -23.84
CA PHE A 846 5.08 6.00 -25.21
C PHE A 846 6.29 6.39 -26.06
N GLY A 847 7.48 6.39 -25.48
CA GLY A 847 8.72 6.78 -26.16
C GLY A 847 9.02 8.27 -26.07
N ALA A 848 10.27 8.61 -26.32
CA ALA A 848 10.69 10.00 -26.47
C ALA A 848 10.29 10.52 -27.84
N ASP A 849 9.80 11.77 -27.90
CA ASP A 849 9.51 12.44 -29.14
C ASP A 849 10.80 12.68 -29.96
N ALA A 850 10.73 12.49 -31.27
CA ALA A 850 11.88 12.55 -32.15
C ALA A 850 12.50 13.96 -32.28
N GLU A 851 11.71 15.00 -32.08
CA GLU A 851 12.14 16.39 -32.22
C GLU A 851 12.69 16.96 -30.91
N THR A 852 12.05 16.65 -29.78
CA THR A 852 12.41 17.22 -28.49
C THR A 852 13.36 16.33 -27.69
N GLY A 853 13.47 15.04 -28.02
CA GLY A 853 14.20 14.04 -27.22
C GLY A 853 13.56 13.76 -25.85
N GLY A 854 12.38 14.30 -25.58
CA GLY A 854 11.60 14.20 -24.35
C GLY A 854 10.13 13.89 -24.66
N VAL A 855 9.21 14.49 -23.92
CA VAL A 855 7.78 14.49 -24.27
C VAL A 855 7.52 15.53 -25.37
N PRO A 856 6.43 15.42 -26.17
CA PRO A 856 6.03 16.45 -27.13
C PRO A 856 5.87 17.83 -26.51
N GLU A 857 6.15 18.89 -27.27
CA GLU A 857 6.07 20.27 -26.77
C GLU A 857 4.69 20.62 -26.19
N GLU A 858 3.64 20.13 -26.80
CA GLU A 858 2.27 20.36 -26.30
C GLU A 858 2.03 19.72 -24.92
N VAL A 859 2.70 18.61 -24.62
CA VAL A 859 2.65 17.95 -23.29
C VAL A 859 3.47 18.74 -22.28
N ASP A 860 4.64 19.26 -22.68
CA ASP A 860 5.43 20.16 -21.83
C ASP A 860 4.68 21.44 -21.51
N ASN A 861 3.95 21.99 -22.48
CA ASN A 861 3.06 23.12 -22.27
C ASN A 861 1.93 22.79 -21.29
N LEU A 862 1.40 21.57 -21.29
CA LEU A 862 0.41 21.12 -20.31
C LEU A 862 1.02 21.08 -18.90
N PHE A 863 2.21 20.52 -18.73
CA PHE A 863 2.92 20.53 -17.44
C PHE A 863 3.21 21.95 -16.96
N TYR A 864 3.59 22.83 -17.87
CA TYR A 864 3.74 24.25 -17.57
C TYR A 864 2.44 24.88 -17.06
N GLN A 865 1.30 24.61 -17.72
CA GLN A 865 -0.01 25.12 -17.26
C GLN A 865 -0.36 24.64 -15.85
N ILE A 866 -0.09 23.38 -15.53
CA ILE A 866 -0.36 22.85 -14.18
C ILE A 866 0.55 23.50 -13.15
N ARG A 867 1.83 23.70 -13.46
CA ARG A 867 2.73 24.43 -12.58
C ARG A 867 2.27 25.87 -12.32
N VAL A 868 1.82 26.58 -13.37
CA VAL A 868 1.23 27.91 -13.26
C VAL A 868 -0.03 27.88 -12.39
N LYS A 869 -0.96 26.91 -12.62
CA LYS A 869 -2.18 26.71 -11.83
C LYS A 869 -1.85 26.57 -10.34
N THR A 870 -0.89 25.72 -9.99
CA THR A 870 -0.48 25.44 -8.61
C THR A 870 0.13 26.67 -7.93
N LEU A 871 1.04 27.36 -8.60
CA LEU A 871 1.68 28.58 -8.07
C LEU A 871 0.68 29.73 -7.95
N ALA A 872 -0.24 29.87 -8.90
CA ALA A 872 -1.27 30.91 -8.88
C ALA A 872 -2.23 30.71 -7.69
N ALA A 873 -2.63 29.48 -7.42
CA ALA A 873 -3.45 29.16 -6.25
C ALA A 873 -2.74 29.52 -4.95
N ARG A 874 -1.45 29.19 -4.82
CA ARG A 874 -0.62 29.58 -3.66
C ARG A 874 -0.46 31.09 -3.52
N ALA A 875 -0.38 31.80 -4.63
CA ALA A 875 -0.24 33.26 -4.67
C ALA A 875 -1.56 34.00 -4.47
N GLY A 876 -2.70 33.31 -4.32
CA GLY A 876 -4.02 33.96 -4.23
C GLY A 876 -4.46 34.64 -5.53
N VAL A 877 -3.98 34.16 -6.68
CA VAL A 877 -4.37 34.65 -8.02
C VAL A 877 -5.55 33.81 -8.52
N GLU A 878 -6.64 34.46 -8.86
CA GLU A 878 -7.89 33.81 -9.27
C GLU A 878 -7.98 33.61 -10.79
N ARG A 879 -7.38 34.53 -11.55
CA ARG A 879 -7.43 34.48 -13.01
C ARG A 879 -6.13 34.96 -13.63
N ILE A 880 -5.63 34.20 -14.61
CA ILE A 880 -4.54 34.57 -15.50
C ILE A 880 -5.07 34.56 -16.93
N GLY A 881 -5.02 35.69 -17.62
CA GLY A 881 -5.55 35.79 -18.97
C GLY A 881 -4.66 36.67 -19.86
N ARG A 882 -4.92 36.58 -21.15
CA ARG A 882 -4.28 37.46 -22.16
C ARG A 882 -5.13 38.69 -22.38
N ASP A 883 -4.50 39.87 -22.36
CA ASP A 883 -5.08 41.14 -22.78
C ASP A 883 -4.13 41.82 -23.80
N LEU A 884 -4.51 41.76 -25.08
CA LEU A 884 -3.69 42.19 -26.21
C LEU A 884 -2.30 41.56 -26.23
N GLU A 885 -1.27 42.28 -25.89
CA GLU A 885 0.14 41.84 -25.84
C GLU A 885 0.65 41.64 -24.41
N GLN A 886 -0.25 41.46 -23.45
CA GLN A 886 0.13 41.27 -22.03
C GLN A 886 -0.59 40.08 -21.41
N ILE A 887 0.10 39.39 -20.47
CA ILE A 887 -0.51 38.47 -19.54
C ILE A 887 -0.92 39.23 -18.30
N VAL A 888 -2.17 39.05 -17.89
CA VAL A 888 -2.73 39.77 -16.74
C VAL A 888 -3.12 38.76 -15.68
N LEU A 889 -2.55 38.92 -14.48
CA LEU A 889 -2.87 38.16 -13.30
C LEU A 889 -3.86 38.94 -12.43
N TYR A 890 -5.03 38.40 -12.15
CA TYR A 890 -6.05 38.99 -11.30
C TYR A 890 -6.22 38.21 -10.01
N GLY A 891 -6.35 38.88 -8.86
CA GLY A 891 -6.65 38.27 -7.58
C GLY A 891 -6.93 39.30 -6.49
N ASP A 892 -7.89 39.00 -5.62
CA ASP A 892 -8.25 39.87 -4.50
C ASP A 892 -7.12 39.99 -3.47
N ALA A 893 -6.27 38.95 -3.36
CA ALA A 893 -5.07 38.97 -2.52
C ALA A 893 -4.12 40.15 -2.82
N LEU A 894 -4.09 40.62 -4.08
CA LEU A 894 -3.27 41.77 -4.52
C LEU A 894 -3.68 43.06 -3.86
N GLU A 895 -4.94 43.24 -3.44
CA GLU A 895 -5.40 44.45 -2.76
C GLU A 895 -4.68 44.69 -1.43
N ASN A 896 -4.34 43.62 -0.74
CA ASN A 896 -3.76 43.63 0.60
C ASN A 896 -2.22 43.63 0.60
N MET A 897 -1.58 43.50 -0.56
CA MET A 897 -0.12 43.47 -0.68
C MET A 897 0.47 44.88 -0.78
N ASP A 898 1.67 45.10 -0.19
CA ASP A 898 2.42 46.36 -0.39
C ASP A 898 2.97 46.42 -1.82
N ARG A 899 2.29 47.21 -2.67
CA ARG A 899 2.60 47.30 -4.10
C ARG A 899 4.02 47.75 -4.36
N ARG A 900 4.54 48.70 -3.57
CA ARG A 900 5.90 49.23 -3.78
C ARG A 900 6.95 48.19 -3.48
N SER A 901 6.74 47.40 -2.43
CA SER A 901 7.59 46.28 -2.08
C SER A 901 7.54 45.17 -3.14
N LEU A 902 6.34 44.80 -3.58
CA LEU A 902 6.14 43.78 -4.62
C LEU A 902 6.76 44.21 -5.95
N GLU A 903 6.52 45.46 -6.39
CA GLU A 903 7.09 46.00 -7.64
C GLU A 903 8.62 46.00 -7.61
N ARG A 904 9.22 46.35 -6.46
CA ARG A 904 10.68 46.31 -6.28
C ARG A 904 11.20 44.87 -6.35
N ARG A 905 10.55 43.94 -5.69
CA ARG A 905 10.92 42.48 -5.70
C ARG A 905 10.82 41.94 -7.13
N LEU A 906 9.76 42.25 -7.85
CA LEU A 906 9.56 41.80 -9.23
C LEU A 906 10.61 42.40 -10.16
N ARG A 907 10.92 43.68 -10.08
CA ARG A 907 12.01 44.32 -10.88
C ARG A 907 13.35 43.65 -10.63
N MET A 908 13.71 43.40 -9.37
CA MET A 908 14.98 42.74 -9.03
C MET A 908 15.05 41.28 -9.54
N ALA A 909 13.94 40.56 -9.55
CA ALA A 909 13.91 39.17 -9.96
C ALA A 909 13.79 39.01 -11.49
N LEU A 910 13.00 39.80 -12.15
CA LEU A 910 12.83 39.80 -13.61
C LEU A 910 14.04 40.40 -14.31
N GLY A 911 14.73 41.40 -13.72
CA GLY A 911 15.99 41.94 -14.23
C GLY A 911 17.16 40.97 -14.25
N LYS A 912 17.04 39.78 -13.56
CA LYS A 912 18.03 38.70 -13.62
C LYS A 912 17.74 37.68 -14.73
N LEU A 913 16.58 37.76 -15.39
CA LEU A 913 16.23 36.94 -16.54
C LEU A 913 16.82 37.53 -17.81
N SER A 914 18.14 37.43 -18.00
CA SER A 914 18.81 37.80 -19.27
C SER A 914 18.62 36.68 -20.29
N ASP A 915 18.57 37.04 -21.58
CA ASP A 915 18.64 36.07 -22.68
C ASP A 915 20.05 35.45 -22.75
N GLU A 916 20.18 34.36 -23.56
CA GLU A 916 21.48 33.72 -23.83
C GLU A 916 22.51 34.67 -24.48
N ASN A 917 22.06 35.83 -24.99
CA ASN A 917 22.87 36.91 -25.59
C ASN A 917 23.10 38.08 -24.63
N GLY A 918 22.72 38.02 -23.37
CA GLY A 918 22.96 39.03 -22.36
C GLY A 918 22.06 40.28 -22.47
N ARG A 919 20.97 40.24 -23.27
CA ARG A 919 19.99 41.32 -23.34
C ARG A 919 18.99 41.22 -22.19
N PHE A 920 18.88 42.24 -21.39
CA PHE A 920 17.89 42.39 -20.32
C PHE A 920 16.46 42.54 -20.86
N VAL A 921 15.50 41.91 -20.17
CA VAL A 921 14.08 42.33 -20.28
C VAL A 921 14.00 43.76 -19.74
N PRO A 922 13.45 44.71 -20.49
CA PRO A 922 13.37 46.11 -20.06
C PRO A 922 12.72 46.25 -18.69
N GLU A 923 13.30 47.01 -17.78
CA GLU A 923 12.83 47.28 -16.41
C GLU A 923 11.39 47.83 -16.34
N GLU A 924 10.81 48.28 -17.43
CA GLU A 924 9.47 48.88 -17.53
C GLU A 924 8.35 47.85 -17.76
N SER A 925 8.66 46.56 -17.82
CA SER A 925 7.76 45.57 -18.40
C SER A 925 6.73 44.92 -17.43
N ALA A 926 6.93 44.97 -16.12
CA ALA A 926 5.95 44.45 -15.14
C ALA A 926 5.27 45.62 -14.42
N ARG A 927 3.95 45.77 -14.56
CA ARG A 927 3.17 46.82 -13.88
C ARG A 927 2.28 46.17 -12.80
N VAL A 928 2.35 46.71 -11.57
CA VAL A 928 1.51 46.26 -10.45
C VAL A 928 0.36 47.26 -10.27
N GLY A 929 -0.85 46.80 -10.64
CA GLY A 929 -2.12 47.53 -10.44
C GLY A 929 -2.73 47.27 -9.05
N ARG A 930 -4.00 47.65 -8.87
CA ARG A 930 -4.71 47.48 -7.59
C ARG A 930 -5.12 46.00 -7.33
N ARG A 931 -5.59 45.33 -8.38
CA ARG A 931 -6.04 43.93 -8.36
C ARG A 931 -5.45 43.12 -9.51
N ALA A 932 -4.46 43.65 -10.20
CA ALA A 932 -3.89 43.01 -11.36
C ALA A 932 -2.39 43.28 -11.50
N ILE A 933 -1.65 42.30 -12.01
CA ILE A 933 -0.27 42.44 -12.46
C ILE A 933 -0.25 42.22 -13.97
N TYR A 934 0.45 43.07 -14.69
CA TYR A 934 0.58 43.05 -16.15
C TYR A 934 2.01 42.66 -16.53
N LEU A 935 2.15 41.61 -17.34
CA LEU A 935 3.41 41.10 -17.86
C LEU A 935 3.36 41.16 -19.40
N PRO A 936 4.32 41.76 -20.09
CA PRO A 936 4.32 41.78 -21.56
C PRO A 936 4.54 40.36 -22.12
N ILE A 937 3.91 40.08 -23.26
CA ILE A 937 4.17 38.88 -24.06
C ILE A 937 5.26 39.25 -25.05
N ASP A 938 6.29 38.42 -25.15
CA ASP A 938 7.33 38.44 -26.15
C ASP A 938 7.28 37.17 -27.03
N ASP A 939 7.72 37.31 -28.28
CA ASP A 939 7.72 36.19 -29.22
C ASP A 939 8.74 35.09 -28.89
N ASP A 940 9.68 35.36 -27.99
CA ASP A 940 10.78 34.42 -27.59
C ASP A 940 10.43 33.53 -26.40
N GLY A 941 9.18 33.49 -25.92
CA GLY A 941 8.73 32.63 -24.79
C GLY A 941 9.27 33.05 -23.41
N ARG A 942 9.94 34.19 -23.27
CA ARG A 942 10.49 34.71 -22.00
C ARG A 942 9.40 35.05 -21.01
N TRP A 943 8.20 35.45 -21.51
CA TRP A 943 7.03 35.72 -20.68
C TRP A 943 6.64 34.49 -19.82
N GLN A 944 6.85 33.27 -20.31
CA GLN A 944 6.56 32.04 -19.53
C GLN A 944 7.43 31.96 -18.27
N LYS A 945 8.74 32.21 -18.41
CA LYS A 945 9.68 32.27 -17.27
C LYS A 945 9.36 33.45 -16.34
N ALA A 946 9.00 34.59 -16.89
CA ALA A 946 8.60 35.80 -16.14
C ALA A 946 7.32 35.53 -15.32
N LEU A 947 6.33 34.86 -15.90
CA LEU A 947 5.09 34.49 -15.23
C LEU A 947 5.36 33.52 -14.03
N LEU A 948 6.11 32.45 -14.24
CA LEU A 948 6.47 31.53 -13.15
C LEU A 948 7.21 32.26 -12.03
N ARG A 949 8.20 33.09 -12.38
CA ARG A 949 8.98 33.82 -11.38
C ARG A 949 8.14 34.85 -10.60
N THR A 950 7.18 35.47 -11.27
CA THR A 950 6.23 36.37 -10.62
C THR A 950 5.38 35.64 -9.60
N LEU A 951 4.84 34.48 -9.97
CA LEU A 951 4.03 33.65 -9.08
C LEU A 951 4.84 33.06 -7.90
N GLU A 952 6.08 32.62 -8.13
CA GLU A 952 6.99 32.18 -7.08
C GLU A 952 7.25 33.27 -6.04
N ILE A 953 7.47 34.52 -6.50
CA ILE A 953 7.68 35.65 -5.61
C ILE A 953 6.42 35.97 -4.80
N MET A 954 5.26 35.87 -5.40
CA MET A 954 3.98 36.10 -4.72
C MET A 954 3.65 35.00 -3.72
N ALA A 955 3.96 33.75 -4.06
CA ALA A 955 3.70 32.58 -3.21
C ALA A 955 4.59 32.52 -1.96
N VAL A 956 5.75 33.16 -1.99
CA VAL A 956 6.70 33.24 -0.84
C VAL A 956 6.36 34.42 0.08
N GLY A 957 5.33 35.23 -0.20
CA GLY A 957 4.87 36.37 0.62
C GLY A 957 5.49 37.65 0.19
#